data_520834161078b8f9bfcbbf1135e09296
#
_entry.id   520834161078b8f9bfcbbf1135e09296
#
_cell.length_a   1.000
_cell.length_b   1.000
_cell.length_c   1.000
_cell.angle_alpha   90.00
_cell.angle_beta   90.00
_cell.angle_gamma   90.00
#
_symmetry.space_group_name_H-M   'P 1'
#
loop_
_entity.id
_entity.type
_entity.pdbx_description
1 polymer ?
#
loop_
_entity_poly.entity_id
_entity_poly.type
_entity_poly.pdbx_seq_one_letter_code
_entity_poly.pdbx_strand_id
1 'polypeptide(L)'
;MSLSSWRKFPFFDCVPIQDPNYGSKEGKALYSDSSVSAICSTPKYLVLASKDALIKFADSSFQLVNSFTAYDPLWTITKMCYIDAGSSNAQMLCSIAETQGQPLTLKLWNINTLLNSDKTKPIDYNSDYLTLCKVTNGVNNYPMTCFASSADFSVLAFGFANGTVILVRGDLLHDRGSRQRIVYESEEPVTGVHFRDDTLLYVTTISKIITVPTSGRNKGKPEKVLEEQQGADINCSDLLIKGGFKTLVVARQESLQFYNSRGRTNNFLLEVSKKRLHAFGDRYLLLVTSTDALFDGSSTFSTYSMMVVDTVGKFLAFSRTIASTAIEVFSLWNDLYVFTSDGVLYRLHEKPILEKLDILVQRDLFPTALKLAGEGEIDDTVVMKIQQQYGDYLYARDEYAEAMEHYVQCVNLGKTSEVIQKYKESSKIPYLTKYLCKLIDLGKSTSDHVTLLFSSYCKLKQDDMIRSFVENTDVNEDFEVINPHRSFDMMAVINLCRQSKYYQLAAFIAKKFNLPSVVVDIQLNDLKSPKNTMKYIKGLAIDDLLRVLLSNVKSLLDKLPNDTTQLLIEVFTGLYKPDPSFDIDQVSIYSAGNSSSKSSESPILNSYRQFVAFMNSGSKEDGSNSTLLSQDKPPTYLPPRPKIIFQHFVNHPNELVIFLEACIESYEKFGGNEKDKKDIMTALYEMYLTLALDSQSPDEKDQWESKAKGLLKTIQNENGWTLEEKTGLLLLSSVSEFNEGEILIREAADESSEGFGLDLFRSAVMSEHYNQSYNIIERFGEKEPDLYRLGLSIYTSDEVVYKTIGEERIITLIKKLESAKLMTPLELIKQLSLNSNGFVKLGLVKQYLLSYIKRQKLEINNNAKLIEFYKKDSKKIEKDVDNLIHKNQTVNQTKCASCGQPLSFPIVHFKCSHSFHEHCLLTSNGQQQDGVGDSNYIVCPRCSSELDAMTVLKKQQEEVGNNNDLFKASLEGSSDRFKVMMGFLGRGAMQPTSIVYEGSEPTTTD
;
A
#
# COMPACT_ATOMS: atom_id res chain seq x y z
N MET A 1 -8.18 32.90 31.78
CA MET A 1 -8.82 31.56 31.76
C MET A 1 -8.77 30.99 33.16
N SER A 2 -9.91 30.64 33.71
CA SER A 2 -9.94 29.99 35.03
C SER A 2 -9.24 28.61 34.98
N LEU A 3 -8.80 28.08 36.12
CA LEU A 3 -8.15 26.77 36.22
C LEU A 3 -8.99 25.63 35.61
N SER A 4 -10.29 25.78 35.60
CA SER A 4 -11.25 24.84 35.03
C SER A 4 -11.18 24.76 33.52
N SER A 5 -10.63 25.78 32.83
CA SER A 5 -10.49 25.82 31.38
C SER A 5 -9.17 25.22 30.86
N TRP A 6 -8.23 24.92 31.75
CA TRP A 6 -6.96 24.32 31.38
C TRP A 6 -7.15 22.80 31.18
N ARG A 7 -6.69 22.29 30.03
CA ARG A 7 -6.69 20.84 29.76
C ARG A 7 -5.69 20.15 30.68
N LYS A 8 -6.07 18.99 31.25
CA LYS A 8 -5.24 18.21 32.16
C LYS A 8 -4.85 16.88 31.54
N PHE A 9 -3.55 16.55 31.55
CA PHE A 9 -3.02 15.29 31.08
C PHE A 9 -2.18 14.62 32.15
N PRO A 10 -2.16 13.29 32.28
CA PRO A 10 -1.31 12.56 33.20
C PRO A 10 0.04 12.23 32.56
N PHE A 11 0.87 13.24 32.24
CA PHE A 11 2.19 13.08 31.64
C PHE A 11 3.29 12.71 32.63
N PHE A 12 2.99 12.80 33.92
CA PHE A 12 3.87 12.42 35.01
C PHE A 12 3.21 11.35 35.88
N ASP A 13 3.99 10.37 36.29
CA ASP A 13 3.63 9.41 37.31
C ASP A 13 4.12 9.90 38.64
N CYS A 14 3.26 9.86 39.66
CA CYS A 14 3.56 10.35 40.97
C CYS A 14 3.59 9.24 42.00
N VAL A 15 4.76 8.97 42.54
CA VAL A 15 5.00 7.95 43.54
C VAL A 15 5.42 8.59 44.86
N PRO A 16 4.71 8.39 45.97
CA PRO A 16 5.18 8.82 47.29
C PRO A 16 6.28 7.88 47.77
N ILE A 17 7.41 8.44 48.16
CA ILE A 17 8.55 7.69 48.71
C ILE A 17 8.57 7.99 50.22
N GLN A 18 8.39 6.97 51.02
CA GLN A 18 8.54 7.08 52.47
C GLN A 18 10.00 6.88 52.87
N ASP A 19 10.40 7.52 53.92
CA ASP A 19 11.74 7.37 54.51
C ASP A 19 11.98 5.90 54.89
N PRO A 20 13.03 5.25 54.34
CA PRO A 20 13.34 3.86 54.62
C PRO A 20 13.55 3.60 56.16
N ASN A 21 14.00 4.60 56.89
CA ASN A 21 14.28 4.51 58.34
C ASN A 21 13.09 4.93 59.21
N TYR A 22 11.94 5.22 58.61
CA TYR A 22 10.73 5.61 59.37
C TYR A 22 10.27 4.49 60.27
N GLY A 23 10.25 4.81 61.61
CA GLY A 23 9.80 3.83 62.61
C GLY A 23 10.83 2.75 63.00
N SER A 24 12.04 2.76 62.49
CA SER A 24 13.13 1.87 62.92
C SER A 24 13.65 2.27 64.29
N LYS A 25 13.79 1.33 65.22
CA LYS A 25 14.32 1.57 66.57
C LYS A 25 15.80 1.93 66.64
N GLU A 26 16.55 1.64 65.58
CA GLU A 26 18.00 1.76 65.53
C GLU A 26 18.51 2.82 64.52
N GLY A 27 17.69 3.27 63.58
CA GLY A 27 18.08 4.21 62.52
C GLY A 27 17.53 5.63 62.79
N LYS A 28 18.40 6.65 62.66
CA LYS A 28 17.94 8.03 62.60
C LYS A 28 17.18 8.23 61.29
N ALA A 29 16.00 8.88 61.38
CA ALA A 29 15.24 9.26 60.22
C ALA A 29 16.09 10.02 59.20
N LEU A 30 15.97 9.72 57.91
CA LEU A 30 16.69 10.36 56.83
C LEU A 30 16.11 11.75 56.55
N TYR A 31 14.81 11.80 56.25
CA TYR A 31 14.07 13.02 55.93
C TYR A 31 12.66 13.11 56.54
N SER A 32 12.18 12.07 57.20
CA SER A 32 10.83 12.06 57.78
C SER A 32 10.73 12.89 59.09
N ASP A 33 11.87 13.31 59.67
CA ASP A 33 11.84 14.22 60.77
C ASP A 33 11.61 15.67 60.28
N SER A 34 10.91 16.46 61.03
CA SER A 34 10.64 17.87 60.68
C SER A 34 11.87 18.79 60.78
N SER A 35 13.04 18.20 60.94
CA SER A 35 14.32 18.93 61.13
C SER A 35 15.03 19.30 59.84
N VAL A 36 14.62 18.80 58.68
CA VAL A 36 15.21 19.12 57.39
C VAL A 36 15.12 20.62 57.10
N SER A 37 16.27 21.26 56.88
CA SER A 37 16.37 22.71 56.68
C SER A 37 16.71 23.10 55.25
N ALA A 38 17.51 22.30 54.56
CA ALA A 38 17.88 22.52 53.16
C ALA A 38 18.11 21.17 52.42
N ILE A 39 17.86 21.18 51.12
CA ILE A 39 18.03 20.02 50.22
C ILE A 39 18.87 20.44 49.01
N CYS A 40 19.82 19.61 48.61
CA CYS A 40 20.60 19.81 47.40
C CYS A 40 20.68 18.50 46.59
N SER A 41 20.52 18.61 45.30
CA SER A 41 20.68 17.49 44.37
C SER A 41 22.08 17.49 43.80
N THR A 42 22.72 16.32 43.81
CA THR A 42 23.97 16.08 43.10
C THR A 42 23.76 14.97 42.07
N PRO A 43 24.58 14.79 41.05
CA PRO A 43 24.37 13.74 40.05
C PRO A 43 24.24 12.33 40.61
N LYS A 44 24.90 12.05 41.76
CA LYS A 44 24.91 10.70 42.35
C LYS A 44 24.13 10.60 43.66
N TYR A 45 24.00 11.70 44.44
CA TYR A 45 23.50 11.66 45.80
C TYR A 45 22.43 12.75 46.03
N LEU A 46 21.47 12.43 46.86
CA LEU A 46 20.61 13.43 47.51
C LEU A 46 21.30 13.92 48.81
N VAL A 47 21.49 15.19 48.93
CA VAL A 47 22.13 15.82 50.12
C VAL A 47 21.05 16.54 50.92
N LEU A 48 20.92 16.20 52.19
CA LEU A 48 19.95 16.73 53.12
C LEU A 48 20.65 17.40 54.30
N ALA A 49 20.25 18.61 54.63
CA ALA A 49 20.71 19.29 55.81
C ALA A 49 19.59 19.30 56.87
N SER A 50 19.99 19.08 58.13
CA SER A 50 19.09 19.22 59.27
C SER A 50 19.36 20.53 60.06
N LYS A 51 18.40 20.93 60.90
CA LYS A 51 18.55 22.14 61.74
C LYS A 51 19.72 22.11 62.72
N ASP A 52 20.23 20.90 63.03
CA ASP A 52 21.39 20.69 63.87
C ASP A 52 22.73 20.80 63.10
N ALA A 53 22.73 21.47 61.98
CA ALA A 53 23.89 21.61 61.08
C ALA A 53 24.48 20.27 60.57
N LEU A 54 23.70 19.17 60.62
CA LEU A 54 24.10 17.86 60.15
C LEU A 54 23.75 17.72 58.65
N ILE A 55 24.73 17.31 57.86
CA ILE A 55 24.52 17.00 56.42
C ILE A 55 24.50 15.47 56.24
N LYS A 56 23.50 14.97 55.58
CA LYS A 56 23.30 13.55 55.27
C LYS A 56 23.38 13.36 53.76
N PHE A 57 24.07 12.32 53.30
CA PHE A 57 24.13 11.89 51.90
C PHE A 57 23.30 10.60 51.72
N ALA A 58 22.36 10.63 50.81
CA ALA A 58 21.57 9.49 50.42
C ALA A 58 21.84 9.10 48.94
N ASP A 59 21.85 7.80 48.66
CA ASP A 59 22.01 7.27 47.33
C ASP A 59 20.67 7.23 46.55
N SER A 60 20.68 6.65 45.35
CA SER A 60 19.50 6.52 44.51
C SER A 60 18.42 5.60 45.09
N SER A 61 18.79 4.72 46.05
CA SER A 61 17.86 3.88 46.81
C SER A 61 17.39 4.48 48.12
N PHE A 62 17.72 5.77 48.35
CA PHE A 62 17.44 6.52 49.55
C PHE A 62 18.06 5.90 50.85
N GLN A 63 19.19 5.20 50.67
CA GLN A 63 19.97 4.69 51.82
C GLN A 63 21.01 5.74 52.25
N LEU A 64 21.20 5.89 53.58
CA LEU A 64 22.18 6.77 54.14
C LEU A 64 23.59 6.26 53.83
N VAL A 65 24.38 7.01 53.02
CA VAL A 65 25.75 6.69 52.65
C VAL A 65 26.71 7.23 53.71
N ASN A 66 26.57 8.51 54.05
CA ASN A 66 27.42 9.21 55.04
C ASN A 66 26.65 10.37 55.69
N SER A 67 27.06 10.79 56.91
CA SER A 67 26.55 11.98 57.55
C SER A 67 27.65 12.62 58.39
N PHE A 68 27.68 13.97 58.37
CA PHE A 68 28.65 14.71 59.12
C PHE A 68 28.08 16.06 59.60
N THR A 69 28.58 16.57 60.69
CA THR A 69 28.25 17.92 61.19
C THR A 69 29.09 18.97 60.49
N ALA A 70 28.45 19.93 59.78
CA ALA A 70 29.13 20.92 58.95
C ALA A 70 29.44 22.22 59.66
N TYR A 71 28.72 22.55 60.72
CA TYR A 71 28.84 23.72 61.56
C TYR A 71 28.57 23.39 63.02
N ASP A 72 28.83 24.37 63.92
CA ASP A 72 28.40 24.28 65.29
C ASP A 72 26.87 24.02 65.35
N PRO A 73 26.35 23.26 66.32
CA PRO A 73 24.92 22.90 66.44
C PRO A 73 23.95 24.10 66.56
N LEU A 74 24.45 25.29 66.91
CA LEU A 74 23.69 26.54 66.95
C LEU A 74 23.42 27.17 65.57
N TRP A 75 24.09 26.66 64.56
CA TRP A 75 23.93 27.15 63.18
C TRP A 75 22.86 26.33 62.43
N THR A 76 22.08 27.03 61.65
CA THR A 76 21.14 26.38 60.72
C THR A 76 21.59 26.52 59.30
N ILE A 77 21.68 25.41 58.57
CA ILE A 77 22.00 25.41 57.15
C ILE A 77 20.73 25.83 56.40
N THR A 78 20.80 26.99 55.72
CA THR A 78 19.63 27.56 55.02
C THR A 78 19.61 27.26 53.53
N LYS A 79 20.78 27.07 52.92
CA LYS A 79 20.86 26.68 51.48
C LYS A 79 22.09 25.82 51.20
N MET A 80 21.97 24.93 50.26
CA MET A 80 23.09 24.14 49.73
C MET A 80 23.08 24.19 48.21
N CYS A 81 24.20 24.11 47.57
CA CYS A 81 24.32 23.92 46.14
C CYS A 81 25.49 23.00 45.74
N TYR A 82 25.29 22.27 44.68
CA TYR A 82 26.31 21.42 44.08
C TYR A 82 27.06 22.18 42.99
N ILE A 83 28.38 21.95 42.93
CA ILE A 83 29.27 22.57 41.99
C ILE A 83 30.13 21.48 41.34
N ASP A 84 30.12 21.46 40.02
CA ASP A 84 31.01 20.61 39.23
C ASP A 84 32.22 21.47 38.77
N ALA A 85 33.37 21.25 39.35
CA ALA A 85 34.57 22.02 39.04
C ALA A 85 35.30 21.58 37.73
N GLY A 86 34.67 20.76 36.90
CA GLY A 86 35.03 20.42 35.51
C GLY A 86 36.49 20.01 35.20
N SER A 87 37.47 20.74 35.70
CA SER A 87 38.87 20.56 35.35
C SER A 87 39.68 19.64 36.28
N SER A 88 39.14 19.24 37.43
CA SER A 88 39.85 18.45 38.43
C SER A 88 39.14 17.22 38.99
N ASN A 89 38.04 16.78 38.37
CA ASN A 89 37.19 15.71 38.92
C ASN A 89 36.73 15.98 40.38
N ALA A 90 36.84 17.20 40.88
CA ALA A 90 36.44 17.55 42.24
C ALA A 90 34.99 17.97 42.26
N GLN A 91 34.13 17.08 42.75
CA GLN A 91 32.74 17.41 43.08
C GLN A 91 32.68 18.16 44.40
N MET A 92 32.13 19.36 44.35
CA MET A 92 32.07 20.24 45.51
C MET A 92 30.65 20.44 46.01
N LEU A 93 30.47 20.49 47.33
CA LEU A 93 29.27 20.90 48.00
C LEU A 93 29.47 22.26 48.65
N CYS A 94 28.67 23.21 48.28
CA CYS A 94 28.57 24.48 48.98
C CYS A 94 27.46 24.43 50.02
N SER A 95 27.75 24.70 51.28
CA SER A 95 26.77 24.86 52.34
C SER A 95 26.78 26.28 52.88
N ILE A 96 25.61 26.87 53.11
CA ILE A 96 25.40 28.21 53.64
C ILE A 96 24.65 28.10 54.93
N ALA A 97 25.20 28.64 56.00
CA ALA A 97 24.56 28.56 57.30
C ALA A 97 24.44 29.93 57.95
N GLU A 98 23.43 30.06 58.79
CA GLU A 98 23.11 31.30 59.51
C GLU A 98 22.89 31.02 61.00
N THR A 99 23.23 32.00 61.83
CA THR A 99 22.87 32.04 63.22
C THR A 99 22.57 33.45 63.59
N GLN A 100 21.77 33.68 64.61
CA GLN A 100 21.42 35.07 65.07
C GLN A 100 22.61 35.87 65.43
N GLY A 101 22.72 37.10 64.90
CA GLY A 101 23.77 38.08 65.24
C GLY A 101 25.17 37.80 64.65
N GLN A 102 25.34 36.74 63.91
CA GLN A 102 26.60 36.43 63.23
C GLN A 102 26.51 36.64 61.72
N PRO A 103 27.63 36.94 61.03
CA PRO A 103 27.62 36.99 59.56
C PRO A 103 27.28 35.65 58.96
N LEU A 104 26.54 35.66 57.82
CA LEU A 104 26.26 34.46 57.02
C LEU A 104 27.58 33.77 56.66
N THR A 105 27.67 32.50 56.88
CA THR A 105 28.88 31.69 56.65
C THR A 105 28.67 30.64 55.60
N LEU A 106 29.55 30.71 54.61
CA LEU A 106 29.57 29.74 53.51
C LEU A 106 30.81 28.86 53.68
N LYS A 107 30.66 27.54 53.58
CA LYS A 107 31.74 26.57 53.52
C LYS A 107 31.64 25.73 52.25
N LEU A 108 32.83 25.44 51.66
CA LEU A 108 32.96 24.52 50.55
C LEU A 108 33.56 23.21 51.01
N TRP A 109 32.96 22.12 50.55
CA TRP A 109 33.36 20.75 50.91
C TRP A 109 33.66 19.95 49.66
N ASN A 110 34.70 19.13 49.65
CA ASN A 110 34.97 18.16 48.61
C ASN A 110 34.18 16.89 48.89
N ILE A 111 33.19 16.56 48.02
CA ILE A 111 32.34 15.40 48.20
C ILE A 111 33.15 14.09 48.19
N ASN A 112 34.15 13.97 47.31
CA ASN A 112 34.99 12.76 47.21
C ASN A 112 35.77 12.49 48.50
N THR A 113 36.30 13.54 49.12
CA THR A 113 37.02 13.38 50.40
C THR A 113 36.07 13.04 51.53
N LEU A 114 34.88 13.64 51.58
CA LEU A 114 33.86 13.35 52.58
C LEU A 114 33.33 11.90 52.51
N LEU A 115 33.20 11.33 51.32
CA LEU A 115 32.70 9.97 51.13
C LEU A 115 33.78 8.90 51.31
N ASN A 116 35.05 9.23 51.01
CA ASN A 116 36.20 8.30 51.12
C ASN A 116 36.88 8.40 52.51
N SER A 117 36.49 9.32 53.40
CA SER A 117 37.03 9.39 54.74
C SER A 117 36.70 8.14 55.55
N ASP A 118 37.67 7.59 56.24
CA ASP A 118 37.48 6.46 57.13
C ASP A 118 36.38 6.76 58.15
N LYS A 119 35.35 5.97 58.22
CA LYS A 119 34.20 6.14 59.15
C LYS A 119 34.60 6.19 60.61
N THR A 120 35.89 5.93 60.92
CA THR A 120 36.46 5.94 62.27
C THR A 120 36.95 7.33 62.75
N LYS A 121 37.15 8.32 61.82
CA LYS A 121 37.54 9.69 62.19
C LYS A 121 36.35 10.62 61.97
N PRO A 122 35.84 11.27 63.04
CA PRO A 122 34.82 12.31 62.86
C PRO A 122 35.39 13.47 62.04
N ILE A 123 34.62 13.96 61.03
CA ILE A 123 34.97 15.13 60.25
C ILE A 123 34.92 16.35 61.15
N ASP A 124 36.04 17.10 61.25
CA ASP A 124 36.09 18.32 62.01
C ASP A 124 35.55 19.48 61.15
N TYR A 125 34.40 20.03 61.56
CA TYR A 125 33.77 21.16 60.90
C TYR A 125 34.60 22.47 60.97
N ASN A 126 35.64 22.51 61.75
CA ASN A 126 36.55 23.71 61.91
C ASN A 126 37.77 23.63 60.96
N SER A 127 38.14 22.43 60.47
CA SER A 127 39.39 22.27 59.73
C SER A 127 39.18 21.57 58.36
N ASP A 128 38.17 20.71 58.16
CA ASP A 128 38.08 19.83 57.04
C ASP A 128 37.31 20.43 55.84
N TYR A 129 36.97 21.72 55.85
CA TYR A 129 36.43 22.47 54.73
C TYR A 129 37.55 22.97 53.79
N LEU A 130 37.23 23.15 52.53
CA LEU A 130 38.16 23.67 51.52
C LEU A 130 38.31 25.21 51.65
N THR A 131 37.20 25.93 51.72
CA THR A 131 37.12 27.37 51.71
C THR A 131 36.05 27.86 52.69
N LEU A 132 36.35 28.93 53.42
CA LEU A 132 35.41 29.62 54.29
C LEU A 132 35.21 31.07 53.81
N CYS A 133 33.95 31.43 53.55
CA CYS A 133 33.57 32.78 53.18
C CYS A 133 32.48 33.31 54.14
N LYS A 134 32.76 34.50 54.76
CA LYS A 134 31.80 35.19 55.61
C LYS A 134 31.21 36.38 54.85
N VAL A 135 29.88 36.46 54.77
CA VAL A 135 29.17 37.55 54.11
C VAL A 135 28.47 38.39 55.16
N THR A 136 28.90 39.67 55.22
CA THR A 136 28.39 40.65 56.19
C THR A 136 27.33 41.50 55.51
N ASN A 137 26.16 41.63 56.13
CA ASN A 137 25.07 42.49 55.69
C ASN A 137 24.73 43.55 56.76
N GLY A 138 25.50 44.65 56.81
CA GLY A 138 25.34 45.69 57.81
C GLY A 138 25.70 45.24 59.21
N VAL A 139 25.30 46.03 60.24
CA VAL A 139 25.61 45.77 61.65
C VAL A 139 24.74 44.65 62.23
N ASN A 140 23.49 44.50 61.74
CA ASN A 140 22.51 43.61 62.33
C ASN A 140 22.40 42.21 61.66
N ASN A 141 23.18 41.93 60.61
CA ASN A 141 23.21 40.66 59.89
C ASN A 141 21.80 40.07 59.63
N TYR A 142 21.03 40.68 58.72
CA TYR A 142 19.70 40.23 58.34
C TYR A 142 19.72 38.85 57.67
N PRO A 143 18.69 38.06 57.83
CA PRO A 143 18.63 36.73 57.26
C PRO A 143 18.59 36.75 55.72
N MET A 144 19.20 35.71 55.10
CA MET A 144 19.22 35.52 53.69
C MET A 144 17.84 34.97 53.24
N THR A 145 17.28 35.53 52.17
CA THR A 145 16.03 35.09 51.55
C THR A 145 16.24 34.27 50.30
N CYS A 146 17.27 34.57 49.52
CA CYS A 146 17.55 33.90 48.27
C CYS A 146 19.05 33.90 47.95
N PHE A 147 19.46 32.92 47.17
CA PHE A 147 20.85 32.68 46.75
C PHE A 147 20.92 32.23 45.31
N ALA A 148 21.90 32.69 44.55
CA ALA A 148 22.25 32.21 43.23
C ALA A 148 23.75 32.21 43.03
N SER A 149 24.26 31.30 42.19
CA SER A 149 25.66 31.24 41.77
C SER A 149 25.79 31.33 40.25
N SER A 150 26.91 31.91 39.77
CA SER A 150 27.29 31.75 38.35
C SER A 150 27.66 30.30 38.05
N ALA A 151 27.64 29.91 36.77
CA ALA A 151 27.96 28.56 36.35
C ALA A 151 29.37 28.11 36.77
N ASP A 152 30.34 29.02 36.76
CA ASP A 152 31.73 28.80 37.14
C ASP A 152 31.99 29.03 38.63
N PHE A 153 30.99 29.36 39.43
CA PHE A 153 31.10 29.69 40.85
C PHE A 153 32.03 30.87 41.19
N SER A 154 32.39 31.71 40.22
CA SER A 154 33.22 32.89 40.41
C SER A 154 32.46 34.08 40.99
N VAL A 155 31.16 34.10 40.82
CA VAL A 155 30.27 35.15 41.31
C VAL A 155 29.08 34.52 42.03
N LEU A 156 28.89 34.96 43.30
CA LEU A 156 27.76 34.53 44.12
C LEU A 156 26.88 35.74 44.43
N ALA A 157 25.58 35.56 44.39
CA ALA A 157 24.64 36.63 44.72
C ALA A 157 23.75 36.18 45.89
N PHE A 158 23.66 37.02 46.87
CA PHE A 158 22.89 36.82 48.07
C PHE A 158 21.86 37.96 48.21
N GLY A 159 20.57 37.53 48.31
CA GLY A 159 19.47 38.47 48.63
C GLY A 159 19.04 38.34 50.07
N PHE A 160 18.77 39.45 50.70
CA PHE A 160 18.48 39.52 52.11
C PHE A 160 17.09 40.13 52.40
N ALA A 161 16.58 39.87 53.62
CA ALA A 161 15.30 40.36 54.09
C ALA A 161 15.22 41.91 54.26
N ASN A 162 16.34 42.59 54.39
CA ASN A 162 16.43 44.07 54.43
C ASN A 162 16.49 44.72 53.03
N GLY A 163 16.28 43.96 51.96
CA GLY A 163 16.25 44.48 50.56
C GLY A 163 17.62 44.67 49.93
N THR A 164 18.69 44.20 50.56
CA THR A 164 20.04 44.29 49.97
C THR A 164 20.39 43.09 49.16
N VAL A 165 21.11 43.28 48.03
CA VAL A 165 21.71 42.20 47.23
C VAL A 165 23.21 42.38 47.29
N ILE A 166 23.94 41.39 47.83
CA ILE A 166 25.38 41.36 47.96
C ILE A 166 25.96 40.38 46.95
N LEU A 167 26.92 40.85 46.15
CA LEU A 167 27.74 39.97 45.30
C LEU A 167 29.05 39.67 45.99
N VAL A 168 29.41 38.41 46.02
CA VAL A 168 30.72 37.92 46.39
C VAL A 168 31.40 37.43 45.13
N ARG A 169 32.56 38.02 44.82
CA ARG A 169 33.36 37.65 43.64
C ARG A 169 34.73 37.23 44.11
N GLY A 170 35.17 36.05 43.66
CA GLY A 170 36.48 35.46 43.96
C GLY A 170 36.62 34.06 43.44
N ASP A 171 37.81 33.52 43.52
CA ASP A 171 38.07 32.08 43.19
C ASP A 171 37.97 31.28 44.50
N LEU A 172 36.75 31.02 44.88
CA LEU A 172 36.42 30.25 46.06
C LEU A 172 36.79 28.78 45.97
N LEU A 173 36.86 28.24 44.75
CA LEU A 173 37.23 26.86 44.50
C LEU A 173 38.70 26.57 44.84
N HIS A 174 39.58 27.59 44.77
CA HIS A 174 41.02 27.51 45.09
C HIS A 174 41.46 28.31 46.29
N ASP A 175 40.51 28.78 47.11
CA ASP A 175 40.74 29.61 48.31
C ASP A 175 41.63 30.81 48.05
N ARG A 176 41.49 31.53 46.91
CA ARG A 176 42.27 32.70 46.54
C ARG A 176 41.68 34.02 47.03
N GLY A 177 40.73 33.91 47.92
CA GLY A 177 40.05 35.09 48.53
C GLY A 177 38.87 35.59 47.72
N SER A 178 38.04 36.38 48.39
CA SER A 178 36.80 36.92 47.79
C SER A 178 36.61 38.37 48.17
N ARG A 179 35.90 39.15 47.34
CA ARG A 179 35.49 40.54 47.61
C ARG A 179 33.99 40.59 47.58
N GLN A 180 33.42 41.30 48.59
CA GLN A 180 31.98 41.55 48.71
C GLN A 180 31.63 42.93 48.20
N ARG A 181 30.47 43.07 47.60
CA ARG A 181 29.95 44.34 47.12
C ARG A 181 28.42 44.35 47.18
N ILE A 182 27.82 45.37 47.71
CA ILE A 182 26.39 45.63 47.60
C ILE A 182 26.14 46.18 46.21
N VAL A 183 25.23 45.51 45.48
CA VAL A 183 24.86 45.87 44.09
C VAL A 183 23.46 46.46 43.96
N TYR A 184 22.60 46.15 44.93
CA TYR A 184 21.26 46.73 45.00
C TYR A 184 20.84 46.92 46.46
N GLU A 185 20.09 47.97 46.72
CA GLU A 185 19.48 48.25 47.99
C GLU A 185 18.02 48.70 47.78
N SER A 186 17.12 48.12 48.55
CA SER A 186 15.67 48.39 48.55
C SER A 186 15.16 48.48 49.98
N GLU A 187 14.00 49.05 50.16
CA GLU A 187 13.28 49.02 51.45
C GLU A 187 12.47 47.69 51.58
N GLU A 188 12.25 46.99 50.44
CA GLU A 188 11.50 45.76 50.42
C GLU A 188 12.43 44.57 50.42
N PRO A 189 12.04 43.42 51.04
CA PRO A 189 12.82 42.20 51.04
C PRO A 189 13.02 41.67 49.63
N VAL A 190 14.23 41.18 49.33
CA VAL A 190 14.54 40.51 48.12
C VAL A 190 13.90 39.12 48.17
N THR A 191 13.09 38.76 47.19
CA THR A 191 12.35 37.48 47.12
C THR A 191 12.98 36.44 46.22
N GLY A 192 13.80 36.86 45.23
CA GLY A 192 14.51 35.98 44.34
C GLY A 192 15.68 36.66 43.62
N VAL A 193 16.73 35.90 43.37
CA VAL A 193 17.94 36.33 42.66
C VAL A 193 18.32 35.24 41.65
N HIS A 194 18.54 35.62 40.38
CA HIS A 194 18.82 34.65 39.34
C HIS A 194 19.82 35.20 38.30
N PHE A 195 20.87 34.46 37.99
CA PHE A 195 21.82 34.82 36.94
C PHE A 195 21.27 34.54 35.54
N ARG A 196 21.04 35.61 34.79
CA ARG A 196 20.82 35.46 33.34
C ARG A 196 22.10 34.96 32.66
N ASP A 197 23.16 35.67 32.89
CA ASP A 197 24.54 35.39 32.46
C ASP A 197 25.51 35.95 33.52
N ASP A 198 26.79 35.81 33.31
CA ASP A 198 27.80 36.31 34.29
C ASP A 198 27.81 37.83 34.44
N THR A 199 27.16 38.57 33.52
CA THR A 199 27.12 40.04 33.49
C THR A 199 25.85 40.63 34.04
N LEU A 200 24.72 39.89 34.05
CA LEU A 200 23.39 40.39 34.37
C LEU A 200 22.65 39.49 35.36
N LEU A 201 22.10 40.08 36.39
CA LEU A 201 21.32 39.45 37.44
C LEU A 201 19.86 39.90 37.37
N TYR A 202 18.93 39.01 37.45
CA TYR A 202 17.53 39.31 37.74
C TYR A 202 17.32 39.30 39.25
N VAL A 203 16.68 40.37 39.76
CA VAL A 203 16.31 40.49 41.16
C VAL A 203 14.81 40.73 41.23
N THR A 204 14.15 39.97 42.09
CA THR A 204 12.72 40.15 42.38
C THR A 204 12.56 40.60 43.84
N THR A 205 11.65 41.54 44.03
CA THR A 205 11.16 41.96 45.35
C THR A 205 9.64 41.72 45.43
N ILE A 206 9.00 42.05 46.49
CA ILE A 206 7.55 41.92 46.65
C ILE A 206 6.82 42.76 45.60
N SER A 207 7.28 43.95 45.27
CA SER A 207 6.61 44.86 44.31
C SER A 207 7.32 45.02 42.99
N LYS A 208 8.61 44.69 42.84
CA LYS A 208 9.43 45.05 41.68
C LYS A 208 10.17 43.83 41.07
N ILE A 209 10.39 43.88 39.78
CA ILE A 209 11.30 42.99 39.07
C ILE A 209 12.31 43.86 38.32
N ILE A 210 13.58 43.63 38.57
CA ILE A 210 14.65 44.49 38.08
C ILE A 210 15.82 43.66 37.52
N THR A 211 16.63 44.31 36.72
CA THR A 211 17.93 43.76 36.29
C THR A 211 19.07 44.59 36.94
N VAL A 212 20.07 43.87 37.42
CA VAL A 212 21.22 44.46 38.08
C VAL A 212 22.49 43.96 37.41
N PRO A 213 23.42 44.83 37.00
CA PRO A 213 24.67 44.38 36.41
C PRO A 213 25.61 43.86 37.51
N THR A 214 26.27 42.72 37.18
CA THR A 214 27.26 42.10 38.06
C THR A 214 28.61 42.84 38.06
N SER A 215 28.91 43.55 36.97
CA SER A 215 30.14 44.29 36.72
C SER A 215 29.92 45.85 36.78
N GLY A 216 30.95 46.64 36.93
CA GLY A 216 30.82 48.11 36.92
C GLY A 216 30.37 48.67 38.26
N ARG A 217 30.34 50.05 38.39
CA ARG A 217 29.93 50.79 39.61
C ARG A 217 28.48 51.26 39.44
N ASN A 218 27.50 50.45 39.81
CA ASN A 218 26.08 50.83 39.77
C ASN A 218 25.52 51.56 40.96
N LYS A 219 26.32 51.76 42.01
CA LYS A 219 25.97 52.52 43.27
C LYS A 219 24.64 52.06 43.87
N GLY A 220 24.31 50.77 43.86
CA GLY A 220 23.08 50.22 44.39
C GLY A 220 21.82 50.42 43.48
N LYS A 221 21.96 51.01 42.31
CA LYS A 221 20.82 51.25 41.38
C LYS A 221 20.64 50.14 40.38
N PRO A 222 19.38 49.80 40.03
CA PRO A 222 19.13 48.80 38.97
C PRO A 222 19.60 49.35 37.61
N GLU A 223 19.93 48.44 36.69
CA GLU A 223 20.17 48.75 35.26
C GLU A 223 18.86 49.07 34.56
N LYS A 224 17.86 48.22 34.76
CA LYS A 224 16.52 48.38 34.21
C LYS A 224 15.47 47.84 35.17
N VAL A 225 14.37 48.57 35.33
CA VAL A 225 13.19 48.11 36.01
C VAL A 225 12.29 47.43 34.96
N LEU A 226 12.00 46.16 35.12
CA LEU A 226 11.14 45.38 34.22
C LEU A 226 9.67 45.49 34.59
N GLU A 227 9.39 45.62 35.92
CA GLU A 227 8.09 45.77 36.51
C GLU A 227 8.18 46.59 37.82
N GLU A 228 7.26 47.53 38.01
CA GLU A 228 7.31 48.48 39.18
C GLU A 228 6.23 48.23 40.23
N GLN A 229 5.11 47.62 39.84
CA GLN A 229 3.94 47.51 40.71
C GLN A 229 3.63 46.08 41.20
N GLN A 230 4.28 45.10 40.59
CA GLN A 230 4.03 43.72 40.91
C GLN A 230 5.32 42.89 40.84
N GLY A 231 5.83 42.45 41.99
CA GLY A 231 7.00 41.62 42.12
C GLY A 231 6.65 40.12 42.17
N ALA A 232 7.35 39.40 43.04
CA ALA A 232 7.15 37.97 43.28
C ALA A 232 7.20 37.66 44.77
N ASP A 233 6.47 36.67 45.21
CA ASP A 233 6.60 36.06 46.54
C ASP A 233 7.88 35.21 46.62
N ILE A 234 8.32 34.90 47.85
CA ILE A 234 9.52 34.06 48.10
C ILE A 234 9.28 32.67 47.45
N ASN A 235 10.30 32.14 46.78
CA ASN A 235 10.26 30.85 46.03
C ASN A 235 9.26 30.80 44.86
N CYS A 236 8.75 31.95 44.41
CA CYS A 236 7.82 32.08 43.31
C CYS A 236 8.47 32.62 42.02
N SER A 237 9.78 32.58 41.90
CA SER A 237 10.57 32.96 40.73
C SER A 237 11.61 31.90 40.42
N ASP A 238 11.80 31.56 39.15
CA ASP A 238 12.84 30.63 38.69
C ASP A 238 13.20 30.91 37.23
N LEU A 239 14.28 30.29 36.73
CA LEU A 239 14.77 30.43 35.35
C LEU A 239 14.37 29.25 34.50
N LEU A 240 13.63 29.49 33.43
CA LEU A 240 13.39 28.54 32.39
C LEU A 240 14.48 28.70 31.31
N ILE A 241 15.19 27.62 31.03
CA ILE A 241 16.27 27.57 30.03
C ILE A 241 15.73 26.88 28.76
N LYS A 242 15.58 27.64 27.69
CA LYS A 242 15.10 27.11 26.40
C LYS A 242 16.07 27.47 25.29
N GLY A 243 16.68 26.44 24.64
CA GLY A 243 17.63 26.67 23.54
C GLY A 243 18.80 27.61 23.91
N GLY A 244 19.31 27.57 25.16
CA GLY A 244 20.35 28.43 25.65
C GLY A 244 19.90 29.81 26.12
N PHE A 245 18.64 30.20 25.90
CA PHE A 245 18.08 31.45 26.39
C PHE A 245 17.47 31.27 27.79
N LYS A 246 17.88 32.06 28.75
CA LYS A 246 17.34 32.09 30.11
C LYS A 246 16.22 33.13 30.22
N THR A 247 15.02 32.66 30.53
CA THR A 247 13.83 33.48 30.73
C THR A 247 13.43 33.40 32.20
N LEU A 248 13.28 34.54 32.87
CA LEU A 248 12.80 34.59 34.24
C LEU A 248 11.28 34.33 34.24
N VAL A 249 10.85 33.34 35.00
CA VAL A 249 9.44 33.04 35.24
C VAL A 249 9.06 33.47 36.64
N VAL A 250 7.97 34.19 36.75
CA VAL A 250 7.41 34.65 38.01
C VAL A 250 5.99 34.15 38.19
N ALA A 251 5.76 33.42 39.26
CA ALA A 251 4.45 32.93 39.61
C ALA A 251 3.74 33.94 40.57
N ARG A 252 2.64 34.51 40.10
CA ARG A 252 1.77 35.40 40.84
C ARG A 252 0.45 34.73 41.16
N GLN A 253 -0.36 35.35 42.02
CA GLN A 253 -1.65 34.77 42.42
C GLN A 253 -2.56 34.40 41.27
N GLU A 254 -2.65 35.24 40.23
CA GLU A 254 -3.55 35.05 39.10
C GLU A 254 -2.86 34.63 37.81
N SER A 255 -1.54 34.73 37.72
CA SER A 255 -0.81 34.54 36.48
C SER A 255 0.61 34.02 36.66
N LEU A 256 1.13 33.43 35.60
CA LEU A 256 2.54 33.11 35.36
C LEU A 256 3.08 34.11 34.34
N GLN A 257 4.09 34.86 34.67
CA GLN A 257 4.65 35.89 33.81
C GLN A 257 6.10 35.56 33.46
N PHE A 258 6.45 35.80 32.22
CA PHE A 258 7.76 35.50 31.66
C PHE A 258 8.46 36.80 31.30
N TYR A 259 9.70 36.96 31.78
CA TYR A 259 10.50 38.13 31.56
C TYR A 259 11.84 37.81 30.90
N ASN A 260 12.22 38.65 29.97
CA ASN A 260 13.59 38.68 29.44
C ASN A 260 14.22 40.05 29.85
N SER A 261 15.49 40.31 29.44
CA SER A 261 16.16 41.57 29.73
C SER A 261 15.49 42.82 29.12
N ARG A 262 14.58 42.62 28.13
CA ARG A 262 13.85 43.71 27.47
C ARG A 262 12.49 44.01 28.11
N GLY A 263 11.94 43.13 28.90
CA GLY A 263 10.65 43.26 29.55
C GLY A 263 9.85 41.97 29.54
N ARG A 264 8.55 42.09 29.78
CA ARG A 264 7.61 40.96 29.81
C ARG A 264 7.40 40.40 28.42
N THR A 265 7.50 39.09 28.27
CA THR A 265 7.33 38.38 26.98
C THR A 265 6.00 37.66 26.87
N ASN A 266 5.64 36.88 27.88
CA ASN A 266 4.42 36.06 27.88
C ASN A 266 3.68 36.19 29.21
N ASN A 267 2.38 35.90 29.19
CA ASN A 267 1.56 35.85 30.40
C ASN A 267 0.55 34.69 30.26
N PHE A 268 0.55 33.78 31.24
CA PHE A 268 -0.45 32.71 31.34
C PHE A 268 -1.35 32.98 32.54
N LEU A 269 -2.63 33.11 32.28
CA LEU A 269 -3.63 33.26 33.35
C LEU A 269 -3.87 31.90 34.03
N LEU A 270 -3.59 31.83 35.29
CA LEU A 270 -3.80 30.64 36.15
C LEU A 270 -4.22 31.16 37.54
N GLU A 271 -5.51 31.21 37.75
CA GLU A 271 -6.17 31.83 38.93
C GLU A 271 -6.11 30.95 40.17
N VAL A 272 -4.91 30.68 40.67
CA VAL A 272 -4.66 29.91 41.90
C VAL A 272 -3.52 30.52 42.64
N SER A 273 -3.61 30.59 43.97
CA SER A 273 -2.50 31.07 44.80
C SER A 273 -1.31 30.14 44.73
N LYS A 274 -0.19 30.64 44.21
CA LYS A 274 1.05 29.89 44.05
C LYS A 274 1.98 30.15 45.22
N LYS A 275 2.54 29.08 45.74
CA LYS A 275 3.44 29.13 46.92
C LYS A 275 4.87 28.79 46.54
N ARG A 276 5.09 27.98 45.51
CA ARG A 276 6.42 27.63 45.00
C ARG A 276 6.39 27.44 43.52
N LEU A 277 7.48 27.79 42.88
CA LEU A 277 7.74 27.57 41.45
C LEU A 277 9.09 26.89 41.29
N HIS A 278 9.18 25.90 40.47
CA HIS A 278 10.43 25.27 40.03
C HIS A 278 10.39 24.95 38.54
N ALA A 279 11.42 25.35 37.78
CA ALA A 279 11.53 25.07 36.36
C ALA A 279 12.21 23.71 36.14
N PHE A 280 11.66 22.90 35.26
CA PHE A 280 12.19 21.59 34.96
C PHE A 280 12.36 21.40 33.45
N GLY A 281 13.60 21.10 33.06
CA GLY A 281 13.96 21.01 31.66
C GLY A 281 13.79 22.34 30.92
N ASP A 282 13.40 22.26 29.66
CA ASP A 282 13.20 23.42 28.78
C ASP A 282 11.73 23.82 28.61
N ARG A 283 10.82 23.06 29.25
CA ARG A 283 9.39 23.18 28.93
C ARG A 283 8.45 23.15 30.15
N TYR A 284 8.80 22.49 31.24
CA TYR A 284 7.88 22.29 32.37
C TYR A 284 8.14 23.26 33.53
N LEU A 285 7.05 23.65 34.16
CA LEU A 285 7.07 24.41 35.42
C LEU A 285 6.28 23.65 36.48
N LEU A 286 6.93 23.24 37.55
CA LEU A 286 6.24 22.68 38.71
C LEU A 286 5.78 23.79 39.63
N LEU A 287 4.51 23.80 39.94
CA LEU A 287 3.86 24.75 40.82
C LEU A 287 3.30 24.04 42.04
N VAL A 288 3.54 24.56 43.17
CA VAL A 288 2.79 24.24 44.41
C VAL A 288 1.79 25.35 44.67
N THR A 289 0.54 25.02 44.72
CA THR A 289 -0.56 25.98 44.88
C THR A 289 -1.35 25.70 46.14
N SER A 290 -1.98 26.74 46.73
CA SER A 290 -2.89 26.62 47.83
C SER A 290 -4.28 27.14 47.45
N THR A 291 -5.30 26.46 47.86
CA THR A 291 -6.69 26.94 47.82
C THR A 291 -7.28 26.92 49.22
N ASP A 292 -7.71 28.06 49.66
CA ASP A 292 -8.37 28.21 50.99
C ASP A 292 -9.85 27.99 50.81
N ALA A 293 -10.37 26.93 51.44
CA ALA A 293 -11.80 26.60 51.47
C ALA A 293 -12.34 26.98 52.83
N LEU A 294 -13.44 27.72 52.87
CA LEU A 294 -14.19 28.01 54.10
C LEU A 294 -14.99 26.75 54.48
N PHE A 295 -14.69 26.15 55.62
CA PHE A 295 -15.45 25.08 56.23
C PHE A 295 -16.30 25.63 57.36
N ASP A 296 -17.61 25.49 57.22
CA ASP A 296 -18.59 25.81 58.25
C ASP A 296 -18.54 27.27 58.90
N GLY A 297 -18.08 28.24 58.06
CA GLY A 297 -18.14 29.66 58.45
C GLY A 297 -17.13 30.13 59.52
N SER A 298 -16.31 29.25 60.12
CA SER A 298 -15.40 29.63 61.21
C SER A 298 -13.93 29.13 61.05
N SER A 299 -13.64 28.19 60.20
CA SER A 299 -12.29 27.66 59.99
C SER A 299 -11.92 27.62 58.49
N THR A 300 -10.77 28.22 58.16
CA THR A 300 -10.18 28.13 56.85
C THR A 300 -9.32 26.86 56.76
N PHE A 301 -9.65 25.96 55.88
CA PHE A 301 -8.81 24.81 55.56
C PHE A 301 -8.09 25.03 54.26
N SER A 302 -6.77 25.07 54.29
CA SER A 302 -5.95 25.23 53.09
C SER A 302 -5.63 23.86 52.47
N THR A 303 -6.12 23.63 51.26
CA THR A 303 -5.73 22.47 50.50
C THR A 303 -4.57 22.84 49.55
N TYR A 304 -3.56 21.98 49.52
CA TYR A 304 -2.40 22.16 48.68
C TYR A 304 -2.50 21.24 47.45
N SER A 305 -2.01 21.74 46.33
CA SER A 305 -1.90 20.91 45.13
C SER A 305 -0.59 21.17 44.40
N MET A 306 -0.01 20.11 43.86
CA MET A 306 1.11 20.18 42.97
C MET A 306 0.61 20.05 41.52
N MET A 307 1.13 20.93 40.65
CA MET A 307 0.73 21.01 39.26
C MET A 307 1.99 21.18 38.40
N VAL A 308 2.05 20.42 37.29
CA VAL A 308 3.09 20.65 36.30
C VAL A 308 2.44 21.29 35.07
N VAL A 309 2.94 22.47 34.73
CA VAL A 309 2.47 23.26 33.57
C VAL A 309 3.42 23.06 32.41
N ASP A 310 2.90 22.69 31.26
CA ASP A 310 3.65 22.73 30.00
C ASP A 310 3.57 24.13 29.38
N THR A 311 4.70 24.79 29.27
CA THR A 311 4.78 26.16 28.73
C THR A 311 4.63 26.24 27.23
N VAL A 312 4.92 25.17 26.52
CA VAL A 312 4.80 25.06 25.05
C VAL A 312 3.40 24.67 24.64
N GLY A 313 2.86 23.60 25.25
CA GLY A 313 1.53 23.08 24.96
C GLY A 313 0.40 23.84 25.64
N LYS A 314 0.71 24.69 26.64
CA LYS A 314 -0.27 25.50 27.43
C LYS A 314 -1.37 24.64 28.05
N PHE A 315 -0.98 23.58 28.74
CA PHE A 315 -1.86 22.67 29.45
C PHE A 315 -1.19 22.22 30.75
N LEU A 316 -1.99 21.56 31.62
CA LEU A 316 -1.48 20.96 32.85
C LEU A 316 -1.02 19.52 32.51
N ALA A 317 0.28 19.28 32.58
CA ALA A 317 0.88 17.97 32.35
C ALA A 317 0.70 17.03 33.55
N PHE A 318 0.40 17.60 34.72
CA PHE A 318 0.10 16.86 35.95
C PHE A 318 -0.67 17.75 36.95
N SER A 319 -1.56 17.16 37.73
CA SER A 319 -2.22 17.86 38.83
C SER A 319 -2.66 16.84 39.87
N ARG A 320 -2.21 17.03 41.12
CA ARG A 320 -2.60 16.19 42.26
C ARG A 320 -2.68 17.05 43.54
N THR A 321 -3.68 16.78 44.37
CA THR A 321 -3.78 17.38 45.71
C THR A 321 -2.86 16.65 46.69
N ILE A 322 -2.25 17.42 47.62
CA ILE A 322 -1.42 16.92 48.71
C ILE A 322 -1.98 17.39 50.03
N ALA A 323 -1.79 16.57 51.04
CA ALA A 323 -2.39 16.83 52.37
C ALA A 323 -1.63 17.91 53.16
N SER A 324 -0.34 18.11 52.86
CA SER A 324 0.58 18.94 53.63
C SER A 324 1.30 19.96 52.73
N THR A 325 1.91 20.98 53.34
CA THR A 325 2.66 22.01 52.63
C THR A 325 3.95 21.43 52.04
N ALA A 326 4.33 21.88 50.84
CA ALA A 326 5.63 21.58 50.28
C ALA A 326 6.72 22.46 50.90
N ILE A 327 7.73 21.83 51.49
CA ILE A 327 8.88 22.50 52.10
C ILE A 327 9.88 22.88 51.00
N GLU A 328 10.24 21.93 50.10
CA GLU A 328 11.19 22.19 49.04
C GLU A 328 10.78 21.45 47.79
N VAL A 329 11.18 21.96 46.60
CA VAL A 329 10.96 21.38 45.30
C VAL A 329 12.30 21.36 44.58
N PHE A 330 12.70 20.24 44.04
CA PHE A 330 14.01 20.10 43.38
C PHE A 330 13.94 19.06 42.27
N SER A 331 14.92 19.08 41.38
CA SER A 331 15.10 18.07 40.35
C SER A 331 16.32 17.21 40.66
N LEU A 332 16.17 15.88 40.52
CA LEU A 332 17.21 14.90 40.78
C LEU A 332 17.03 13.67 39.88
N TRP A 333 18.14 13.13 39.32
CA TRP A 333 18.11 11.94 38.43
C TRP A 333 17.07 12.01 37.30
N ASN A 334 16.92 13.21 36.72
CA ASN A 334 15.96 13.49 35.66
C ASN A 334 14.46 13.40 36.09
N ASP A 335 14.19 13.37 37.38
CA ASP A 335 12.84 13.38 37.95
C ASP A 335 12.64 14.65 38.79
N LEU A 336 11.36 15.03 38.96
CA LEU A 336 10.97 16.11 39.89
C LEU A 336 10.62 15.52 41.25
N TYR A 337 11.03 16.19 42.30
CA TYR A 337 10.72 15.79 43.66
C TYR A 337 10.07 16.96 44.42
N VAL A 338 9.06 16.65 45.19
CA VAL A 338 8.36 17.55 46.09
C VAL A 338 8.47 16.98 47.50
N PHE A 339 9.17 17.69 48.37
CA PHE A 339 9.30 17.33 49.76
C PHE A 339 8.26 18.10 50.59
N THR A 340 7.50 17.39 51.41
CA THR A 340 6.35 17.91 52.17
C THR A 340 6.62 17.92 53.67
N SER A 341 5.85 18.75 54.40
CA SER A 341 6.05 18.97 55.84
C SER A 341 5.70 17.73 56.70
N ASP A 342 4.99 16.77 56.16
CA ASP A 342 4.71 15.47 56.78
C ASP A 342 5.84 14.41 56.57
N GLY A 343 6.97 14.83 55.99
CA GLY A 343 8.12 13.99 55.79
C GLY A 343 7.94 12.99 54.61
N VAL A 344 7.03 13.25 53.70
CA VAL A 344 6.83 12.43 52.47
C VAL A 344 7.54 13.11 51.30
N LEU A 345 8.24 12.31 50.53
CA LEU A 345 8.90 12.76 49.30
C LEU A 345 8.11 12.23 48.10
N TYR A 346 7.49 13.10 47.32
CA TYR A 346 6.78 12.75 46.11
C TYR A 346 7.73 12.80 44.93
N ARG A 347 7.91 11.69 44.23
CA ARG A 347 8.65 11.59 42.98
C ARG A 347 7.68 11.73 41.85
N LEU A 348 7.95 12.62 40.91
CA LEU A 348 7.22 12.83 39.68
C LEU A 348 8.16 12.41 38.55
N HIS A 349 7.89 11.27 37.98
CA HIS A 349 8.61 10.70 36.83
C HIS A 349 7.90 11.08 35.54
N GLU A 350 8.64 11.65 34.60
CA GLU A 350 8.12 12.05 33.31
C GLU A 350 7.91 10.83 32.43
N LYS A 351 6.69 10.62 31.93
CA LYS A 351 6.38 9.52 31.01
C LYS A 351 7.14 9.65 29.70
N PRO A 352 7.54 8.52 29.10
CA PRO A 352 8.19 8.52 27.80
C PRO A 352 7.26 9.17 26.75
N ILE A 353 7.87 9.76 25.72
CA ILE A 353 7.14 10.54 24.71
C ILE A 353 6.04 9.72 24.01
N LEU A 354 6.26 8.41 23.81
CA LEU A 354 5.27 7.52 23.19
C LEU A 354 3.99 7.43 24.02
N GLU A 355 4.10 7.23 25.34
CA GLU A 355 2.93 7.20 26.23
C GLU A 355 2.17 8.53 26.26
N LYS A 356 2.91 9.67 26.19
CA LYS A 356 2.28 11.00 26.12
C LYS A 356 1.50 11.17 24.83
N LEU A 357 2.03 10.67 23.70
CA LEU A 357 1.34 10.68 22.41
C LEU A 357 0.08 9.84 22.47
N ASP A 358 0.16 8.64 23.05
CA ASP A 358 -1.00 7.76 23.21
C ASP A 358 -2.10 8.42 24.04
N ILE A 359 -1.76 9.08 25.16
CA ILE A 359 -2.71 9.83 25.98
C ILE A 359 -3.40 10.95 25.17
N LEU A 360 -2.65 11.67 24.34
CA LEU A 360 -3.22 12.73 23.51
C LEU A 360 -4.12 12.18 22.39
N VAL A 361 -3.70 11.10 21.76
CA VAL A 361 -4.46 10.43 20.70
C VAL A 361 -5.78 9.85 21.26
N GLN A 362 -5.75 9.18 22.41
CA GLN A 362 -6.97 8.66 23.07
C GLN A 362 -7.99 9.76 23.43
N ARG A 363 -7.55 11.01 23.52
CA ARG A 363 -8.43 12.18 23.79
C ARG A 363 -8.73 13.00 22.53
N ASP A 364 -8.48 12.48 21.36
CA ASP A 364 -8.72 13.12 20.06
C ASP A 364 -8.00 14.46 19.87
N LEU A 365 -6.86 14.64 20.54
CA LEU A 365 -6.05 15.86 20.48
C LEU A 365 -4.88 15.74 19.49
N PHE A 366 -5.18 15.26 18.28
CA PHE A 366 -4.21 14.99 17.23
C PHE A 366 -3.29 16.17 16.87
N PRO A 367 -3.78 17.43 16.73
CA PRO A 367 -2.89 18.55 16.43
C PRO A 367 -1.83 18.77 17.51
N THR A 368 -2.20 18.56 18.78
CA THR A 368 -1.27 18.68 19.91
C THR A 368 -0.27 17.53 19.93
N ALA A 369 -0.73 16.32 19.63
CA ALA A 369 0.10 15.12 19.51
C ALA A 369 1.13 15.27 18.38
N LEU A 370 0.72 15.73 17.21
CA LEU A 370 1.62 15.97 16.07
C LEU A 370 2.65 17.07 16.37
N LYS A 371 2.25 18.14 17.08
CA LYS A 371 3.18 19.16 17.49
C LYS A 371 4.21 18.63 18.47
N LEU A 372 3.78 17.82 19.45
CA LEU A 372 4.67 17.18 20.42
C LEU A 372 5.62 16.19 19.73
N ALA A 373 5.12 15.42 18.76
CA ALA A 373 5.92 14.49 17.97
C ALA A 373 6.99 15.19 17.13
N GLY A 374 6.70 16.39 16.61
CA GLY A 374 7.68 17.19 15.84
C GLY A 374 8.77 17.83 16.69
N GLU A 375 8.61 17.93 18.02
CA GLU A 375 9.61 18.47 18.95
C GLU A 375 10.56 17.37 19.48
N GLY A 376 10.22 16.07 19.33
CA GLY A 376 11.00 14.93 19.79
C GLY A 376 11.70 14.19 18.65
N GLU A 377 12.78 13.48 18.95
CA GLU A 377 13.38 12.50 18.04
C GLU A 377 12.53 11.22 18.04
N ILE A 378 11.45 11.21 17.25
CA ILE A 378 10.51 10.09 17.16
C ILE A 378 10.60 9.49 15.77
N ASP A 379 10.46 8.17 15.71
CA ASP A 379 10.39 7.46 14.44
C ASP A 379 9.23 7.97 13.57
N ASP A 380 9.51 8.26 12.31
CA ASP A 380 8.53 8.69 11.31
C ASP A 380 7.32 7.75 11.22
N THR A 381 7.53 6.47 11.52
CA THR A 381 6.44 5.48 11.53
C THR A 381 5.37 5.76 12.58
N VAL A 382 5.74 6.27 13.74
CA VAL A 382 4.80 6.66 14.82
C VAL A 382 4.04 7.91 14.41
N VAL A 383 4.75 8.90 13.85
CA VAL A 383 4.13 10.13 13.35
C VAL A 383 3.09 9.82 12.27
N MET A 384 3.43 8.94 11.33
CA MET A 384 2.51 8.51 10.28
C MET A 384 1.29 7.77 10.83
N LYS A 385 1.45 6.94 11.89
CA LYS A 385 0.30 6.29 12.55
C LYS A 385 -0.65 7.32 13.17
N ILE A 386 -0.10 8.34 13.84
CA ILE A 386 -0.90 9.44 14.41
C ILE A 386 -1.60 10.23 13.30
N GLN A 387 -0.92 10.49 12.18
CA GLN A 387 -1.51 11.14 11.01
C GLN A 387 -2.67 10.32 10.44
N GLN A 388 -2.51 9.00 10.36
CA GLN A 388 -3.57 8.10 9.91
C GLN A 388 -4.78 8.16 10.84
N GLN A 389 -4.57 8.04 12.15
CA GLN A 389 -5.65 8.10 13.14
C GLN A 389 -6.35 9.47 13.12
N TYR A 390 -5.59 10.54 12.90
CA TYR A 390 -6.17 11.88 12.75
C TYR A 390 -7.02 11.98 11.47
N GLY A 391 -6.55 11.42 10.37
CA GLY A 391 -7.34 11.29 9.16
C GLY A 391 -8.63 10.49 9.37
N ASP A 392 -8.57 9.39 10.14
CA ASP A 392 -9.74 8.58 10.48
C ASP A 392 -10.76 9.37 11.34
N TYR A 393 -10.26 10.13 12.30
CA TYR A 393 -11.07 11.01 13.15
C TYR A 393 -11.77 12.11 12.34
N LEU A 394 -11.04 12.81 11.46
CA LEU A 394 -11.61 13.85 10.60
C LEU A 394 -12.60 13.26 9.59
N TYR A 395 -12.31 12.07 9.06
CA TYR A 395 -13.21 11.37 8.17
C TYR A 395 -14.56 11.04 8.85
N ALA A 396 -14.54 10.62 10.12
CA ALA A 396 -15.73 10.35 10.91
C ALA A 396 -16.58 11.61 11.21
N ARG A 397 -15.97 12.80 11.09
CA ARG A 397 -16.65 14.11 11.24
C ARG A 397 -17.06 14.74 9.91
N ASP A 398 -16.99 13.99 8.82
CA ASP A 398 -17.31 14.45 7.47
C ASP A 398 -16.36 15.55 6.91
N GLU A 399 -15.23 15.78 7.55
CA GLU A 399 -14.18 16.72 7.12
C GLU A 399 -13.22 16.05 6.13
N TYR A 400 -13.76 15.59 4.98
CA TYR A 400 -13.04 14.73 4.03
C TYR A 400 -11.81 15.38 3.38
N ALA A 401 -11.82 16.69 3.20
CA ALA A 401 -10.71 17.43 2.59
C ALA A 401 -9.47 17.42 3.50
N GLU A 402 -9.66 17.76 4.78
CA GLU A 402 -8.59 17.80 5.77
C GLU A 402 -8.11 16.39 6.12
N ALA A 403 -9.04 15.43 6.25
CA ALA A 403 -8.72 14.03 6.44
C ALA A 403 -7.77 13.51 5.34
N MET A 404 -8.04 13.88 4.08
CA MET A 404 -7.20 13.47 2.96
C MET A 404 -5.79 14.04 3.03
N GLU A 405 -5.61 15.28 3.52
CA GLU A 405 -4.27 15.86 3.69
C GLU A 405 -3.41 15.05 4.66
N HIS A 406 -4.01 14.54 5.73
CA HIS A 406 -3.35 13.67 6.68
C HIS A 406 -3.07 12.27 6.13
N TYR A 407 -4.01 11.68 5.38
CA TYR A 407 -3.77 10.40 4.70
C TYR A 407 -2.64 10.48 3.66
N VAL A 408 -2.51 11.62 2.97
CA VAL A 408 -1.41 11.86 2.01
C VAL A 408 -0.05 11.88 2.71
N GLN A 409 0.03 12.37 3.96
CA GLN A 409 1.29 12.38 4.73
C GLN A 409 1.68 10.98 5.23
N CYS A 410 0.73 10.07 5.40
CA CYS A 410 0.96 8.72 5.91
C CYS A 410 0.91 7.60 4.85
N VAL A 411 1.04 7.94 3.58
CA VAL A 411 1.07 6.96 2.45
C VAL A 411 2.09 5.83 2.68
N ASN A 412 3.19 6.13 3.38
CA ASN A 412 4.26 5.16 3.65
C ASN A 412 3.87 3.98 4.55
N LEU A 413 2.76 4.05 5.28
CA LEU A 413 2.28 2.97 6.14
C LEU A 413 1.67 1.77 5.39
N GLY A 414 1.46 1.88 4.09
CA GLY A 414 0.99 0.75 3.26
C GLY A 414 -0.49 0.42 3.39
N LYS A 415 -1.31 1.21 4.08
CA LYS A 415 -2.77 1.00 4.23
C LYS A 415 -3.60 1.67 3.12
N THR A 416 -3.11 1.62 1.90
CA THR A 416 -3.72 2.28 0.74
C THR A 416 -5.13 1.79 0.45
N SER A 417 -5.38 0.48 0.59
CA SER A 417 -6.69 -0.13 0.32
C SER A 417 -7.79 0.38 1.25
N GLU A 418 -7.49 0.62 2.53
CA GLU A 418 -8.45 1.17 3.49
C GLU A 418 -8.87 2.60 3.10
N VAL A 419 -7.91 3.44 2.71
CA VAL A 419 -8.17 4.81 2.28
C VAL A 419 -8.98 4.83 0.98
N ILE A 420 -8.62 3.99 0.00
CA ILE A 420 -9.35 3.87 -1.26
C ILE A 420 -10.80 3.45 -0.99
N GLN A 421 -11.03 2.48 -0.10
CA GLN A 421 -12.38 2.01 0.22
C GLN A 421 -13.24 3.10 0.87
N LYS A 422 -12.66 3.94 1.74
CA LYS A 422 -13.36 5.08 2.36
C LYS A 422 -13.77 6.14 1.33
N TYR A 423 -12.93 6.42 0.35
CA TYR A 423 -13.14 7.49 -0.64
C TYR A 423 -13.70 7.02 -1.99
N LYS A 424 -14.26 5.82 -2.09
CA LYS A 424 -14.84 5.28 -3.34
C LYS A 424 -16.10 5.98 -3.84
N GLU A 425 -16.81 6.70 -2.97
CA GLU A 425 -18.04 7.41 -3.31
C GLU A 425 -17.79 8.58 -4.28
N SER A 426 -18.73 8.81 -5.17
CA SER A 426 -18.59 9.82 -6.24
C SER A 426 -18.29 11.23 -5.73
N SER A 427 -18.86 11.63 -4.59
CA SER A 427 -18.61 12.93 -3.96
C SER A 427 -17.20 13.11 -3.43
N LYS A 428 -16.52 12.01 -3.11
CA LYS A 428 -15.19 11.98 -2.47
C LYS A 428 -14.04 11.74 -3.47
N ILE A 429 -14.35 11.45 -4.72
CA ILE A 429 -13.36 11.15 -5.77
C ILE A 429 -12.30 12.25 -5.94
N PRO A 430 -12.62 13.57 -5.88
CA PRO A 430 -11.60 14.62 -6.01
C PRO A 430 -10.50 14.55 -4.96
N TYR A 431 -10.83 14.06 -3.78
CA TYR A 431 -9.84 13.86 -2.71
C TYR A 431 -9.00 12.61 -2.93
N LEU A 432 -9.63 11.53 -3.42
CA LEU A 432 -8.95 10.29 -3.76
C LEU A 432 -7.88 10.50 -4.84
N THR A 433 -8.14 11.36 -5.83
CA THR A 433 -7.14 11.67 -6.87
C THR A 433 -5.86 12.26 -6.31
N LYS A 434 -5.95 13.16 -5.31
CA LYS A 434 -4.77 13.73 -4.63
C LYS A 434 -3.92 12.64 -3.96
N TYR A 435 -4.58 11.68 -3.30
CA TYR A 435 -3.91 10.57 -2.64
C TYR A 435 -3.19 9.66 -3.64
N LEU A 436 -3.89 9.28 -4.70
CA LEU A 436 -3.32 8.41 -5.74
C LEU A 436 -2.15 9.07 -6.48
N CYS A 437 -2.23 10.38 -6.78
CA CYS A 437 -1.12 11.13 -7.35
C CYS A 437 0.11 11.08 -6.43
N LYS A 438 -0.08 11.32 -5.13
CA LYS A 438 1.01 11.27 -4.16
C LYS A 438 1.62 9.87 -4.02
N LEU A 439 0.80 8.84 -4.11
CA LEU A 439 1.24 7.44 -4.09
C LEU A 439 2.17 7.14 -5.29
N ILE A 440 1.82 7.67 -6.46
CA ILE A 440 2.63 7.54 -7.67
C ILE A 440 3.94 8.31 -7.55
N ASP A 441 3.89 9.56 -7.06
CA ASP A 441 5.09 10.40 -6.85
C ASP A 441 6.10 9.74 -5.90
N LEU A 442 5.62 9.02 -4.87
CA LEU A 442 6.46 8.29 -3.92
C LEU A 442 6.94 6.92 -4.42
N GLY A 443 6.55 6.52 -5.62
CA GLY A 443 6.95 5.23 -6.19
C GLY A 443 6.41 4.00 -5.43
N LYS A 444 5.21 4.07 -4.90
CA LYS A 444 4.54 2.96 -4.17
C LYS A 444 3.24 2.51 -4.81
N SER A 445 2.96 3.01 -6.00
CA SER A 445 1.77 2.65 -6.75
C SER A 445 1.93 1.29 -7.44
N THR A 446 0.81 0.59 -7.57
CA THR A 446 0.64 -0.58 -8.43
C THR A 446 -0.12 -0.17 -9.69
N SER A 447 -0.15 -1.04 -10.70
CA SER A 447 -0.93 -0.83 -11.93
C SER A 447 -2.40 -0.55 -11.66
N ASP A 448 -2.97 -1.19 -10.64
CA ASP A 448 -4.37 -1.02 -10.25
C ASP A 448 -4.64 0.38 -9.68
N HIS A 449 -3.69 0.94 -8.94
CA HIS A 449 -3.81 2.30 -8.40
C HIS A 449 -3.80 3.35 -9.52
N VAL A 450 -2.98 3.16 -10.54
CA VAL A 450 -2.94 4.06 -11.71
C VAL A 450 -4.22 3.92 -12.54
N THR A 451 -4.71 2.69 -12.73
CA THR A 451 -5.99 2.43 -13.42
C THR A 451 -7.17 3.06 -12.66
N LEU A 452 -7.17 2.98 -11.32
CA LEU A 452 -8.15 3.63 -10.47
C LEU A 452 -8.08 5.17 -10.58
N LEU A 453 -6.87 5.74 -10.68
CA LEU A 453 -6.68 7.17 -10.89
C LEU A 453 -7.31 7.60 -12.22
N PHE A 454 -7.09 6.86 -13.29
CA PHE A 454 -7.70 7.14 -14.59
C PHE A 454 -9.23 7.03 -14.53
N SER A 455 -9.77 6.00 -13.83
CA SER A 455 -11.20 5.88 -13.57
C SER A 455 -11.75 7.12 -12.85
N SER A 456 -11.00 7.62 -11.89
CA SER A 456 -11.35 8.83 -11.12
C SER A 456 -11.33 10.08 -11.98
N TYR A 457 -10.35 10.26 -12.85
CA TYR A 457 -10.29 11.37 -13.81
C TYR A 457 -11.42 11.31 -14.84
N CYS A 458 -11.76 10.11 -15.33
CA CYS A 458 -12.92 9.95 -16.24
C CYS A 458 -14.23 10.38 -15.58
N LYS A 459 -14.44 10.03 -14.29
CA LYS A 459 -15.63 10.46 -13.53
C LYS A 459 -15.66 11.96 -13.27
N LEU A 460 -14.51 12.58 -13.07
CA LEU A 460 -14.37 14.04 -12.87
C LEU A 460 -14.38 14.82 -14.18
N LYS A 461 -14.43 14.16 -15.33
CA LYS A 461 -14.36 14.77 -16.67
C LYS A 461 -13.06 15.58 -16.89
N GLN A 462 -11.96 15.07 -16.41
CA GLN A 462 -10.61 15.66 -16.52
C GLN A 462 -9.74 14.82 -17.46
N ASP A 463 -10.13 14.72 -18.71
CA ASP A 463 -9.43 13.96 -19.75
C ASP A 463 -8.03 14.52 -20.07
N ASP A 464 -7.83 15.84 -19.93
CA ASP A 464 -6.52 16.47 -20.09
C ASP A 464 -5.46 15.94 -19.12
N MET A 465 -5.88 15.59 -17.88
CA MET A 465 -4.95 15.03 -16.87
C MET A 465 -4.48 13.62 -17.24
N ILE A 466 -5.36 12.81 -17.83
CA ILE A 466 -5.00 11.47 -18.31
C ILE A 466 -4.02 11.61 -19.47
N ARG A 467 -4.31 12.54 -20.39
CA ARG A 467 -3.46 12.81 -21.54
C ARG A 467 -2.06 13.25 -21.12
N SER A 468 -1.95 14.22 -20.22
CA SER A 468 -0.67 14.71 -19.71
C SER A 468 0.11 13.63 -18.95
N PHE A 469 -0.60 12.78 -18.19
CA PHE A 469 0.04 11.64 -17.50
C PHE A 469 0.62 10.64 -18.50
N VAL A 470 -0.14 10.27 -19.52
CA VAL A 470 0.29 9.35 -20.56
C VAL A 470 1.44 9.98 -21.38
N GLU A 471 1.37 11.25 -21.74
CA GLU A 471 2.44 11.97 -22.45
C GLU A 471 3.77 11.94 -21.68
N ASN A 472 3.72 12.13 -20.35
CA ASN A 472 4.89 12.14 -19.47
C ASN A 472 5.35 10.74 -19.01
N THR A 473 4.75 9.67 -19.55
CA THR A 473 5.17 8.31 -19.26
C THR A 473 6.19 7.85 -20.28
N ASP A 474 7.41 7.54 -19.81
CA ASP A 474 8.48 7.03 -20.66
C ASP A 474 8.23 5.55 -20.99
N VAL A 475 8.43 5.21 -22.25
CA VAL A 475 8.18 3.87 -22.81
C VAL A 475 9.47 3.38 -23.47
N ASN A 476 9.83 2.11 -23.31
CA ASN A 476 10.98 1.47 -23.97
C ASN A 476 10.68 1.13 -25.45
N GLU A 477 11.70 0.58 -26.13
CA GLU A 477 11.58 0.11 -27.50
C GLU A 477 10.49 -0.98 -27.66
N ASP A 478 10.22 -1.76 -26.61
CA ASP A 478 9.17 -2.79 -26.56
C ASP A 478 7.78 -2.24 -26.19
N PHE A 479 7.61 -0.92 -26.13
CA PHE A 479 6.38 -0.21 -25.73
C PHE A 479 5.88 -0.51 -24.32
N GLU A 480 6.77 -0.96 -23.42
CA GLU A 480 6.47 -1.14 -22.00
C GLU A 480 6.86 0.12 -21.22
N VAL A 481 6.13 0.39 -20.15
CA VAL A 481 6.40 1.53 -19.26
C VAL A 481 7.69 1.26 -18.47
N ILE A 482 8.70 2.12 -18.64
CA ILE A 482 10.02 1.98 -17.99
C ILE A 482 9.88 2.04 -16.47
N ASN A 483 9.02 2.91 -15.95
CA ASN A 483 8.82 3.07 -14.53
C ASN A 483 7.69 2.14 -14.01
N PRO A 484 8.00 1.11 -13.20
CA PRO A 484 7.00 0.16 -12.72
C PRO A 484 5.89 0.83 -11.89
N HIS A 485 6.19 1.98 -11.27
CA HIS A 485 5.24 2.73 -10.45
C HIS A 485 4.27 3.60 -11.26
N ARG A 486 4.51 3.76 -12.56
CA ARG A 486 3.59 4.40 -13.51
C ARG A 486 2.96 3.41 -14.48
N SER A 487 3.25 2.14 -14.31
CA SER A 487 2.65 1.07 -15.09
C SER A 487 1.15 0.98 -14.81
N PHE A 488 0.38 0.71 -15.85
CA PHE A 488 -1.07 0.52 -15.78
C PHE A 488 -1.52 -0.53 -16.80
N ASP A 489 -2.67 -1.13 -16.56
CA ASP A 489 -3.29 -2.02 -17.54
C ASP A 489 -3.85 -1.19 -18.69
N MET A 490 -3.13 -1.20 -19.81
CA MET A 490 -3.46 -0.43 -21.01
C MET A 490 -4.86 -0.77 -21.53
N MET A 491 -5.21 -2.06 -21.55
CA MET A 491 -6.51 -2.50 -22.06
C MET A 491 -7.65 -2.08 -21.14
N ALA A 492 -7.47 -2.15 -19.82
CA ALA A 492 -8.44 -1.67 -18.86
C ALA A 492 -8.66 -0.16 -18.99
N VAL A 493 -7.60 0.62 -19.15
CA VAL A 493 -7.68 2.09 -19.32
C VAL A 493 -8.34 2.47 -20.65
N ILE A 494 -8.00 1.80 -21.76
CA ILE A 494 -8.64 2.04 -23.05
C ILE A 494 -10.13 1.74 -22.98
N ASN A 495 -10.53 0.60 -22.39
CA ASN A 495 -11.93 0.24 -22.21
C ASN A 495 -12.68 1.23 -21.32
N LEU A 496 -12.04 1.72 -20.27
CA LEU A 496 -12.58 2.74 -19.39
C LEU A 496 -12.81 4.07 -20.13
N CYS A 497 -11.86 4.50 -20.96
CA CYS A 497 -12.03 5.68 -21.81
C CYS A 497 -13.15 5.50 -22.83
N ARG A 498 -13.31 4.30 -23.39
CA ARG A 498 -14.43 3.98 -24.32
C ARG A 498 -15.78 4.04 -23.62
N GLN A 499 -15.90 3.44 -22.42
CA GLN A 499 -17.13 3.51 -21.61
C GLN A 499 -17.51 4.94 -21.22
N SER A 500 -16.49 5.76 -20.95
CA SER A 500 -16.67 7.18 -20.61
C SER A 500 -16.87 8.08 -21.84
N LYS A 501 -16.89 7.52 -23.06
CA LYS A 501 -17.01 8.20 -24.35
C LYS A 501 -15.84 9.12 -24.73
N TYR A 502 -14.67 8.93 -24.15
CA TYR A 502 -13.45 9.64 -24.51
C TYR A 502 -12.66 8.89 -25.62
N TYR A 503 -13.32 8.68 -26.76
CA TYR A 503 -12.79 7.85 -27.85
C TYR A 503 -11.47 8.38 -28.45
N GLN A 504 -11.31 9.70 -28.51
CA GLN A 504 -10.07 10.31 -29.01
C GLN A 504 -8.89 10.03 -28.08
N LEU A 505 -9.12 10.11 -26.78
CA LEU A 505 -8.11 9.78 -25.77
C LEU A 505 -7.77 8.28 -25.79
N ALA A 506 -8.76 7.41 -25.91
CA ALA A 506 -8.57 5.99 -26.06
C ALA A 506 -7.71 5.64 -27.30
N ALA A 507 -8.00 6.29 -28.42
CA ALA A 507 -7.20 6.12 -29.65
C ALA A 507 -5.77 6.68 -29.48
N PHE A 508 -5.58 7.77 -28.76
CA PHE A 508 -4.26 8.33 -28.45
C PHE A 508 -3.43 7.38 -27.61
N ILE A 509 -4.01 6.81 -26.52
CA ILE A 509 -3.34 5.84 -25.66
C ILE A 509 -2.94 4.60 -26.48
N ALA A 510 -3.90 4.04 -27.23
CA ALA A 510 -3.64 2.87 -28.05
C ALA A 510 -2.55 3.10 -29.10
N LYS A 511 -2.41 4.32 -29.65
CA LYS A 511 -1.33 4.69 -30.57
C LYS A 511 0.03 4.74 -29.86
N LYS A 512 0.10 5.38 -28.69
CA LYS A 512 1.35 5.53 -27.94
C LYS A 512 1.95 4.19 -27.56
N PHE A 513 1.12 3.20 -27.24
CA PHE A 513 1.54 1.85 -26.86
C PHE A 513 1.54 0.83 -28.01
N ASN A 514 1.52 1.32 -29.26
CA ASN A 514 1.57 0.51 -30.47
C ASN A 514 0.57 -0.68 -30.48
N LEU A 515 -0.72 -0.38 -30.23
CA LEU A 515 -1.82 -1.34 -30.28
C LEU A 515 -2.69 -1.09 -31.52
N PRO A 516 -2.22 -1.42 -32.73
CA PRO A 516 -2.86 -1.00 -33.98
C PRO A 516 -4.26 -1.61 -34.16
N SER A 517 -4.49 -2.82 -33.70
CA SER A 517 -5.81 -3.47 -33.76
C SER A 517 -6.87 -2.71 -32.98
N VAL A 518 -6.50 -2.24 -31.77
CA VAL A 518 -7.38 -1.48 -30.89
C VAL A 518 -7.65 -0.08 -31.45
N VAL A 519 -6.64 0.58 -32.00
CA VAL A 519 -6.79 1.89 -32.68
C VAL A 519 -7.82 1.79 -33.80
N VAL A 520 -7.70 0.78 -34.64
CA VAL A 520 -8.62 0.58 -35.78
C VAL A 520 -10.03 0.26 -35.30
N ASP A 521 -10.20 -0.57 -34.29
CA ASP A 521 -11.49 -0.87 -33.68
C ASP A 521 -12.19 0.40 -33.15
N ILE A 522 -11.46 1.25 -32.39
CA ILE A 522 -11.99 2.51 -31.87
C ILE A 522 -12.36 3.46 -33.01
N GLN A 523 -11.52 3.58 -34.05
CA GLN A 523 -11.78 4.48 -35.16
C GLN A 523 -12.96 4.04 -36.04
N LEU A 524 -13.14 2.72 -36.22
CA LEU A 524 -14.23 2.16 -37.04
C LEU A 524 -15.56 2.15 -36.30
N ASN A 525 -15.60 1.71 -35.04
CA ASN A 525 -16.82 1.44 -34.32
C ASN A 525 -17.26 2.63 -33.46
N ASP A 526 -16.34 3.25 -32.75
CA ASP A 526 -16.63 4.33 -31.80
C ASP A 526 -16.63 5.72 -32.46
N LEU A 527 -15.59 6.07 -33.22
CA LEU A 527 -15.45 7.36 -33.92
C LEU A 527 -16.14 7.39 -35.27
N LYS A 528 -16.50 6.22 -35.81
CA LYS A 528 -17.17 6.07 -37.14
C LYS A 528 -16.48 6.85 -38.26
N SER A 529 -15.16 6.86 -38.28
CA SER A 529 -14.33 7.59 -39.24
C SER A 529 -13.50 6.65 -40.15
N PRO A 530 -14.10 5.94 -41.12
CA PRO A 530 -13.42 4.93 -41.91
C PRO A 530 -12.28 5.48 -42.76
N LYS A 531 -12.38 6.74 -43.23
CA LYS A 531 -11.30 7.38 -44.01
C LYS A 531 -10.03 7.62 -43.18
N ASN A 532 -10.15 8.02 -41.91
CA ASN A 532 -9.00 8.19 -41.02
C ASN A 532 -8.40 6.85 -40.65
N THR A 533 -9.23 5.82 -40.45
CA THR A 533 -8.79 4.46 -40.24
C THR A 533 -7.96 3.92 -41.39
N MET A 534 -8.43 4.13 -42.64
CA MET A 534 -7.70 3.71 -43.83
C MET A 534 -6.34 4.40 -43.97
N LYS A 535 -6.30 5.70 -43.64
CA LYS A 535 -5.02 6.43 -43.62
C LYS A 535 -4.06 5.87 -42.57
N TYR A 536 -4.58 5.58 -41.36
CA TYR A 536 -3.75 5.00 -40.28
C TYR A 536 -3.21 3.62 -40.66
N ILE A 537 -4.07 2.76 -41.27
CA ILE A 537 -3.70 1.43 -41.70
C ILE A 537 -2.58 1.49 -42.76
N LYS A 538 -2.64 2.43 -43.71
CA LYS A 538 -1.62 2.62 -44.76
C LYS A 538 -0.24 3.08 -44.23
N GLY A 539 -0.17 3.53 -42.98
CA GLY A 539 1.08 3.89 -42.30
C GLY A 539 1.71 2.78 -41.47
N LEU A 540 1.05 1.63 -41.32
CA LEU A 540 1.52 0.55 -40.47
C LEU A 540 2.59 -0.33 -41.16
N ALA A 541 3.47 -0.93 -40.37
CA ALA A 541 4.38 -1.98 -40.83
C ALA A 541 3.60 -3.22 -41.28
N ILE A 542 4.15 -4.04 -42.13
CA ILE A 542 3.46 -5.13 -42.83
C ILE A 542 2.87 -6.16 -41.88
N ASP A 543 3.60 -6.51 -40.81
CA ASP A 543 3.16 -7.54 -39.84
C ASP A 543 1.96 -7.06 -39.02
N ASP A 544 1.97 -5.81 -38.57
CA ASP A 544 0.86 -5.19 -37.82
C ASP A 544 -0.32 -4.92 -38.74
N LEU A 545 -0.05 -4.48 -39.96
CA LEU A 545 -1.06 -4.26 -40.98
C LEU A 545 -1.83 -5.55 -41.30
N LEU A 546 -1.17 -6.69 -41.46
CA LEU A 546 -1.82 -7.97 -41.70
C LEU A 546 -2.73 -8.39 -40.56
N ARG A 547 -2.26 -8.27 -39.32
CA ARG A 547 -3.08 -8.56 -38.12
C ARG A 547 -4.36 -7.72 -38.08
N VAL A 548 -4.21 -6.43 -38.33
CA VAL A 548 -5.32 -5.46 -38.27
C VAL A 548 -6.29 -5.66 -39.45
N LEU A 549 -5.77 -5.91 -40.65
CA LEU A 549 -6.61 -6.20 -41.81
C LEU A 549 -7.40 -7.46 -41.61
N LEU A 550 -6.80 -8.59 -41.24
CA LEU A 550 -7.50 -9.87 -41.09
C LEU A 550 -8.67 -9.79 -40.09
N SER A 551 -8.53 -8.98 -39.05
CA SER A 551 -9.61 -8.81 -38.05
C SER A 551 -10.73 -7.87 -38.50
N ASN A 552 -10.46 -6.91 -39.40
CA ASN A 552 -11.39 -5.81 -39.72
C ASN A 552 -11.77 -5.71 -41.21
N VAL A 553 -11.32 -6.62 -42.05
CA VAL A 553 -11.54 -6.60 -43.52
C VAL A 553 -13.02 -6.43 -43.85
N LYS A 554 -13.89 -7.22 -43.24
CA LYS A 554 -15.34 -7.17 -43.47
C LYS A 554 -15.91 -5.75 -43.22
N SER A 555 -15.61 -5.17 -42.07
CA SER A 555 -16.10 -3.82 -41.71
C SER A 555 -15.56 -2.73 -42.61
N LEU A 556 -14.32 -2.91 -43.13
CA LEU A 556 -13.68 -1.99 -44.04
C LEU A 556 -14.27 -2.11 -45.47
N LEU A 557 -14.50 -3.31 -45.94
CA LEU A 557 -15.16 -3.58 -47.23
C LEU A 557 -16.60 -3.03 -47.27
N ASP A 558 -17.38 -3.24 -46.20
CA ASP A 558 -18.76 -2.69 -46.07
C ASP A 558 -18.81 -1.15 -46.12
N LYS A 559 -17.77 -0.46 -45.59
CA LYS A 559 -17.75 1.00 -45.51
C LYS A 559 -16.98 1.69 -46.66
N LEU A 560 -15.91 1.09 -47.15
CA LEU A 560 -15.00 1.60 -48.19
C LEU A 560 -14.55 0.48 -49.11
N PRO A 561 -15.41 -0.10 -49.95
CA PRO A 561 -15.08 -1.28 -50.76
C PRO A 561 -13.87 -1.05 -51.66
N ASN A 562 -13.87 0.05 -52.42
CA ASN A 562 -12.84 0.32 -53.41
C ASN A 562 -11.45 0.55 -52.81
N ASP A 563 -11.34 1.39 -51.79
CA ASP A 563 -10.05 1.72 -51.14
C ASP A 563 -9.49 0.50 -50.41
N THR A 564 -10.37 -0.34 -49.84
CA THR A 564 -9.99 -1.55 -49.13
C THR A 564 -9.50 -2.63 -50.08
N THR A 565 -10.21 -2.82 -51.19
CA THR A 565 -9.80 -3.77 -52.23
C THR A 565 -8.46 -3.41 -52.84
N GLN A 566 -8.20 -2.10 -53.07
CA GLN A 566 -6.92 -1.66 -53.57
C GLN A 566 -5.81 -1.92 -52.55
N LEU A 567 -6.02 -1.64 -51.25
CA LEU A 567 -5.02 -1.93 -50.21
C LEU A 567 -4.74 -3.43 -50.13
N LEU A 568 -5.76 -4.27 -50.24
CA LEU A 568 -5.63 -5.72 -50.21
C LEU A 568 -4.82 -6.19 -51.43
N ILE A 569 -5.03 -5.63 -52.64
CA ILE A 569 -4.24 -5.95 -53.81
C ILE A 569 -2.77 -5.60 -53.55
N GLU A 570 -2.45 -4.38 -53.07
CA GLU A 570 -1.08 -3.97 -52.77
C GLU A 570 -0.39 -4.89 -51.76
N VAL A 571 -1.14 -5.33 -50.69
CA VAL A 571 -0.61 -6.20 -49.64
C VAL A 571 -0.39 -7.63 -50.12
N PHE A 572 -1.34 -8.21 -50.86
CA PHE A 572 -1.28 -9.61 -51.28
C PHE A 572 -0.49 -9.82 -52.57
N THR A 573 -0.14 -8.75 -53.28
CA THR A 573 0.82 -8.80 -54.42
C THR A 573 2.25 -8.48 -53.99
N GLY A 574 2.52 -8.10 -52.75
CA GLY A 574 3.85 -7.76 -52.27
C GLY A 574 4.34 -6.37 -52.66
N LEU A 575 3.46 -5.49 -53.14
CA LEU A 575 3.80 -4.14 -53.63
C LEU A 575 3.57 -3.04 -52.56
N TYR A 576 3.03 -3.41 -51.42
CA TYR A 576 2.74 -2.47 -50.34
C TYR A 576 4.02 -1.86 -49.79
N LYS A 577 3.99 -0.54 -49.57
CA LYS A 577 5.02 0.24 -48.84
C LYS A 577 4.33 1.14 -47.85
N PRO A 578 4.77 1.16 -46.57
CA PRO A 578 4.27 2.10 -45.59
C PRO A 578 4.48 3.55 -46.10
N ASP A 579 3.48 4.38 -46.03
CA ASP A 579 3.56 5.79 -46.46
C ASP A 579 4.31 6.60 -45.41
N PRO A 580 5.53 7.10 -45.64
CA PRO A 580 6.34 7.82 -44.66
C PRO A 580 5.82 9.25 -44.37
N SER A 581 4.79 9.71 -45.07
CA SER A 581 4.20 11.03 -44.86
C SER A 581 3.34 11.13 -43.60
N PHE A 582 3.18 10.05 -42.86
CA PHE A 582 2.43 10.00 -41.60
C PHE A 582 3.40 9.93 -40.41
N ASP A 583 4.04 11.09 -40.09
CA ASP A 583 4.62 11.31 -38.78
C ASP A 583 3.51 11.25 -37.71
N ILE A 584 3.68 10.35 -36.75
CA ILE A 584 2.74 10.00 -35.67
C ILE A 584 2.42 11.23 -34.79
N ASP A 585 3.20 12.32 -34.90
CA ASP A 585 3.17 13.45 -33.96
C ASP A 585 2.36 14.66 -34.37
N GLN A 586 1.76 14.69 -35.60
CA GLN A 586 1.01 15.86 -36.08
C GLN A 586 -0.47 15.56 -36.41
N VAL A 587 -1.24 15.11 -35.45
CA VAL A 587 -2.69 15.31 -35.50
C VAL A 587 -3.09 16.35 -34.46
N SER A 588 -2.86 17.61 -34.79
CA SER A 588 -3.47 18.74 -34.11
C SER A 588 -5.00 18.65 -34.25
N ILE A 589 -5.68 18.64 -33.13
CA ILE A 589 -7.13 18.42 -32.95
C ILE A 589 -7.96 19.69 -33.29
N TYR A 590 -7.44 20.61 -34.07
CA TYR A 590 -8.24 21.80 -34.44
C TYR A 590 -8.07 22.09 -35.93
N SER A 591 -9.03 21.62 -36.74
CA SER A 591 -9.64 22.43 -37.80
C SER A 591 -10.78 21.68 -38.51
N ALA A 592 -12.00 21.86 -38.02
CA ALA A 592 -13.16 21.90 -38.90
C ALA A 592 -13.04 23.22 -39.66
N GLY A 593 -12.53 23.19 -40.88
CA GLY A 593 -12.36 24.38 -41.69
C GLY A 593 -11.85 24.01 -43.10
N ASN A 594 -12.75 24.14 -44.10
CA ASN A 594 -12.52 24.02 -45.51
C ASN A 594 -11.12 24.47 -45.96
N SER A 595 -10.35 23.56 -46.49
CA SER A 595 -9.35 23.89 -47.48
C SER A 595 -9.23 22.77 -48.53
N SER A 596 -9.70 23.06 -49.73
CA SER A 596 -9.48 22.33 -50.95
C SER A 596 -7.98 22.32 -51.25
N SER A 597 -7.30 21.24 -50.86
CA SER A 597 -5.94 20.92 -51.37
C SER A 597 -6.05 19.80 -52.37
N LYS A 598 -5.64 20.09 -53.59
CA LYS A 598 -5.47 19.13 -54.67
C LYS A 598 -4.60 17.96 -54.21
N SER A 599 -5.22 16.81 -53.90
CA SER A 599 -4.53 15.55 -53.71
C SER A 599 -3.96 15.10 -55.06
N SER A 600 -2.66 14.88 -55.14
CA SER A 600 -2.04 14.14 -56.23
C SER A 600 -2.59 12.71 -56.14
N GLU A 601 -3.54 12.39 -56.99
CA GLU A 601 -4.08 11.04 -57.14
C GLU A 601 -2.94 10.09 -57.51
N SER A 602 -2.77 8.99 -56.78
CA SER A 602 -1.79 7.96 -57.10
C SER A 602 -2.12 7.33 -58.46
N PRO A 603 -1.14 6.98 -59.29
CA PRO A 603 -1.37 6.39 -60.60
C PRO A 603 -2.23 5.14 -60.58
N ILE A 604 -2.23 4.41 -59.51
CA ILE A 604 -2.94 3.15 -59.33
C ILE A 604 -4.45 3.38 -59.14
N LEU A 605 -4.86 4.49 -58.48
CA LEU A 605 -6.28 4.83 -58.32
C LEU A 605 -6.93 5.14 -59.67
N ASN A 606 -6.19 5.68 -60.62
CA ASN A 606 -6.68 5.90 -61.96
C ASN A 606 -6.83 4.59 -62.77
N SER A 607 -5.92 3.63 -62.57
CA SER A 607 -6.04 2.28 -63.18
C SER A 607 -7.27 1.52 -62.65
N TYR A 608 -7.48 1.59 -61.34
CA TYR A 608 -8.66 0.95 -60.73
C TYR A 608 -9.98 1.59 -61.18
N ARG A 609 -10.05 2.91 -61.21
CA ARG A 609 -11.22 3.66 -61.73
C ARG A 609 -11.47 3.36 -63.21
N GLN A 610 -10.42 3.25 -63.99
CA GLN A 610 -10.52 2.86 -65.40
C GLN A 610 -11.01 1.42 -65.55
N PHE A 611 -10.56 0.48 -64.67
CA PHE A 611 -10.99 -0.89 -64.68
C PHE A 611 -12.44 -1.03 -64.27
N VAL A 612 -12.90 -0.35 -63.20
CA VAL A 612 -14.31 -0.31 -62.78
C VAL A 612 -15.19 0.36 -63.84
N ALA A 613 -14.72 1.42 -64.50
CA ALA A 613 -15.40 2.07 -65.62
C ALA A 613 -15.52 1.15 -66.84
N PHE A 614 -14.51 0.31 -67.06
CA PHE A 614 -14.50 -0.72 -68.12
C PHE A 614 -15.49 -1.85 -67.84
N MET A 615 -15.61 -2.27 -66.57
CA MET A 615 -16.59 -3.27 -66.13
C MET A 615 -18.04 -2.75 -66.21
N ASN A 616 -18.25 -1.46 -66.03
CA ASN A 616 -19.57 -0.83 -66.08
C ASN A 616 -19.98 -0.32 -67.47
N SER A 617 -19.08 -0.25 -68.44
CA SER A 617 -19.35 0.13 -69.81
C SER A 617 -19.32 -1.15 -70.69
N GLY A 618 -20.46 -1.77 -70.82
CA GLY A 618 -20.66 -2.79 -71.86
C GLY A 618 -20.33 -2.22 -73.23
N SER A 619 -19.38 -2.91 -73.93
CA SER A 619 -19.05 -2.84 -75.33
C SER A 619 -18.25 -1.64 -75.86
N LYS A 620 -17.00 -1.87 -76.24
CA LYS A 620 -16.50 -1.87 -77.62
C LYS A 620 -15.05 -2.36 -77.66
N GLU A 621 -14.84 -3.31 -78.57
CA GLU A 621 -13.54 -3.83 -78.95
C GLU A 621 -12.58 -2.73 -79.30
N ASP A 622 -11.43 -2.67 -78.62
CA ASP A 622 -10.15 -2.40 -79.23
C ASP A 622 -9.07 -3.01 -78.32
N GLY A 623 -8.30 -3.94 -78.93
CA GLY A 623 -7.26 -4.71 -78.24
C GLY A 623 -6.11 -3.84 -77.77
N SER A 624 -6.09 -3.59 -76.51
CA SER A 624 -4.84 -3.33 -75.79
C SER A 624 -4.96 -3.89 -74.39
N ASN A 625 -4.19 -4.92 -74.11
CA ASN A 625 -4.01 -5.53 -72.83
C ASN A 625 -3.70 -4.44 -71.79
N SER A 626 -4.69 -3.89 -71.10
CA SER A 626 -4.47 -3.08 -69.92
C SER A 626 -4.17 -4.01 -68.74
N THR A 627 -2.90 -4.24 -68.49
CA THR A 627 -2.42 -4.94 -67.29
C THR A 627 -2.82 -4.16 -66.03
N LEU A 628 -3.52 -4.84 -65.09
CA LEU A 628 -3.97 -4.31 -63.83
C LEU A 628 -2.80 -3.78 -62.94
N LEU A 629 -1.60 -4.31 -63.14
CA LEU A 629 -0.39 -3.94 -62.47
C LEU A 629 0.52 -3.09 -63.38
N SER A 630 0.47 -1.77 -63.21
CA SER A 630 1.26 -0.82 -64.02
C SER A 630 2.73 -0.66 -63.58
N GLN A 631 3.28 -1.51 -62.72
CA GLN A 631 4.67 -1.43 -62.22
C GLN A 631 5.40 -2.78 -62.39
N ASP A 632 6.41 -2.84 -63.22
CA ASP A 632 7.33 -3.99 -63.37
C ASP A 632 8.34 -4.12 -62.21
N LYS A 633 7.95 -3.86 -60.97
CA LYS A 633 8.82 -4.00 -59.80
C LYS A 633 8.53 -5.32 -59.09
N PRO A 634 9.58 -6.09 -58.73
CA PRO A 634 9.39 -7.35 -58.00
C PRO A 634 8.82 -7.07 -56.60
N PRO A 635 8.08 -8.04 -56.03
CA PRO A 635 7.54 -7.92 -54.71
C PRO A 635 8.62 -7.65 -53.66
N THR A 636 8.36 -6.74 -52.73
CA THR A 636 9.30 -6.32 -51.68
C THR A 636 9.37 -7.27 -50.49
N TYR A 637 8.39 -8.14 -50.34
CA TYR A 637 8.28 -9.17 -49.30
C TYR A 637 7.48 -10.38 -49.85
N LEU A 638 7.50 -11.49 -49.11
CA LEU A 638 6.74 -12.69 -49.46
C LEU A 638 5.23 -12.45 -49.23
N PRO A 639 4.38 -12.42 -50.27
CA PRO A 639 2.96 -12.14 -50.09
C PRO A 639 2.27 -13.21 -49.22
N PRO A 640 1.34 -12.83 -48.39
CA PRO A 640 0.53 -13.81 -47.62
C PRO A 640 -0.42 -14.55 -48.53
N ARG A 641 -0.96 -15.71 -48.04
CA ARG A 641 -1.85 -16.55 -48.82
C ARG A 641 -3.20 -15.88 -49.02
N PRO A 642 -3.68 -15.65 -50.24
CA PRO A 642 -4.93 -14.93 -50.51
C PRO A 642 -6.19 -15.63 -49.98
N LYS A 643 -6.17 -16.96 -49.84
CA LYS A 643 -7.30 -17.78 -49.35
C LYS A 643 -7.83 -17.33 -47.99
N ILE A 644 -6.99 -16.71 -47.17
CA ILE A 644 -7.34 -16.29 -45.81
C ILE A 644 -8.47 -15.26 -45.80
N ILE A 645 -8.58 -14.42 -46.83
CA ILE A 645 -9.53 -13.31 -46.87
C ILE A 645 -10.78 -13.56 -47.73
N PHE A 646 -10.89 -14.67 -48.45
CA PHE A 646 -12.02 -14.95 -49.35
C PHE A 646 -13.36 -14.87 -48.64
N GLN A 647 -13.44 -15.42 -47.41
CA GLN A 647 -14.67 -15.41 -46.59
C GLN A 647 -15.19 -14.00 -46.27
N HIS A 648 -14.34 -12.96 -46.33
CA HIS A 648 -14.75 -11.60 -45.98
C HIS A 648 -15.40 -10.85 -47.14
N PHE A 649 -15.27 -11.36 -48.38
CA PHE A 649 -15.85 -10.75 -49.57
C PHE A 649 -17.26 -11.25 -49.93
N VAL A 650 -17.90 -12.04 -49.07
CA VAL A 650 -19.21 -12.66 -49.35
C VAL A 650 -20.26 -11.65 -49.82
N ASN A 651 -20.25 -10.45 -49.30
CA ASN A 651 -21.20 -9.37 -49.69
C ASN A 651 -20.68 -8.50 -50.87
N HIS A 652 -19.48 -8.73 -51.34
CA HIS A 652 -18.80 -7.90 -52.35
C HIS A 652 -18.13 -8.74 -53.43
N PRO A 653 -18.95 -9.45 -54.22
CA PRO A 653 -18.46 -10.40 -55.20
C PRO A 653 -17.63 -9.77 -56.33
N ASN A 654 -17.99 -8.54 -56.77
CA ASN A 654 -17.27 -7.84 -57.82
C ASN A 654 -15.85 -7.43 -57.36
N GLU A 655 -15.71 -6.97 -56.15
CA GLU A 655 -14.43 -6.57 -55.54
C GLU A 655 -13.54 -7.83 -55.33
N LEU A 656 -14.15 -8.99 -55.05
CA LEU A 656 -13.42 -10.25 -54.94
C LEU A 656 -12.82 -10.66 -56.29
N VAL A 657 -13.61 -10.55 -57.38
CA VAL A 657 -13.10 -10.87 -58.73
C VAL A 657 -11.92 -10.00 -59.10
N ILE A 658 -12.01 -8.70 -58.86
CA ILE A 658 -10.90 -7.75 -59.13
C ILE A 658 -9.66 -8.12 -58.30
N PHE A 659 -9.84 -8.49 -57.06
CA PHE A 659 -8.77 -8.92 -56.16
C PHE A 659 -8.10 -10.22 -56.67
N LEU A 660 -8.90 -11.22 -57.05
CA LEU A 660 -8.40 -12.50 -57.53
C LEU A 660 -7.68 -12.37 -58.87
N GLU A 661 -8.24 -11.59 -59.80
CA GLU A 661 -7.59 -11.33 -61.10
C GLU A 661 -6.24 -10.65 -60.93
N ALA A 662 -6.14 -9.66 -60.01
CA ALA A 662 -4.88 -9.01 -59.71
C ALA A 662 -3.86 -9.96 -59.06
N CYS A 663 -4.29 -10.82 -58.16
CA CYS A 663 -3.44 -11.85 -57.55
C CYS A 663 -2.88 -12.83 -58.59
N ILE A 664 -3.72 -13.33 -59.53
CA ILE A 664 -3.28 -14.25 -60.59
C ILE A 664 -2.26 -13.56 -61.48
N GLU A 665 -2.50 -12.31 -61.91
CA GLU A 665 -1.56 -11.56 -62.72
C GLU A 665 -0.20 -11.38 -62.02
N SER A 666 -0.19 -11.14 -60.69
CA SER A 666 1.01 -11.09 -59.88
C SER A 666 1.73 -12.44 -59.82
N TYR A 667 1.03 -13.54 -59.60
CA TYR A 667 1.59 -14.90 -59.58
C TYR A 667 2.16 -15.32 -60.95
N GLU A 668 1.56 -14.90 -62.07
CA GLU A 668 2.07 -15.13 -63.41
C GLU A 668 3.34 -14.34 -63.75
N LYS A 669 3.42 -13.10 -63.28
CA LYS A 669 4.58 -12.23 -63.53
C LYS A 669 5.79 -12.54 -62.67
N PHE A 670 5.55 -12.81 -61.35
CA PHE A 670 6.64 -12.88 -60.36
C PHE A 670 6.83 -14.30 -59.78
N GLY A 671 5.99 -15.23 -60.17
CA GLY A 671 6.00 -16.59 -59.63
C GLY A 671 5.40 -16.62 -58.20
N GLY A 672 4.97 -17.79 -57.75
CA GLY A 672 4.40 -17.98 -56.42
C GLY A 672 4.18 -19.47 -56.09
N ASN A 673 3.54 -19.75 -54.97
CA ASN A 673 3.23 -21.11 -54.53
C ASN A 673 2.12 -21.70 -55.44
N GLU A 674 2.43 -22.79 -56.12
CA GLU A 674 1.46 -23.46 -57.03
C GLU A 674 0.14 -23.82 -56.38
N LYS A 675 0.16 -24.17 -55.09
CA LYS A 675 -1.04 -24.48 -54.32
C LYS A 675 -1.96 -23.28 -54.18
N ASP A 676 -1.36 -22.12 -53.85
CA ASP A 676 -2.13 -20.90 -53.67
C ASP A 676 -2.67 -20.40 -55.02
N LYS A 677 -1.92 -20.55 -56.11
CA LYS A 677 -2.38 -20.23 -57.44
C LYS A 677 -3.62 -21.07 -57.85
N LYS A 678 -3.64 -22.38 -57.55
CA LYS A 678 -4.76 -23.24 -57.78
C LYS A 678 -5.97 -22.84 -56.96
N ASP A 679 -5.80 -22.55 -55.64
CA ASP A 679 -6.87 -22.11 -54.78
C ASP A 679 -7.52 -20.80 -55.27
N ILE A 680 -6.68 -19.84 -55.79
CA ILE A 680 -7.18 -18.59 -56.37
C ILE A 680 -7.95 -18.87 -57.67
N MET A 681 -7.42 -19.71 -58.55
CA MET A 681 -8.07 -20.06 -59.84
C MET A 681 -9.43 -20.76 -59.57
N THR A 682 -9.50 -21.64 -58.58
CA THR A 682 -10.73 -22.32 -58.21
C THR A 682 -11.77 -21.35 -57.70
N ALA A 683 -11.34 -20.43 -56.79
CA ALA A 683 -12.23 -19.40 -56.23
C ALA A 683 -12.69 -18.41 -57.32
N LEU A 684 -11.82 -18.05 -58.27
CA LEU A 684 -12.19 -17.15 -59.34
C LEU A 684 -13.18 -17.82 -60.30
N TYR A 685 -13.00 -19.10 -60.55
CA TYR A 685 -13.95 -19.88 -61.32
C TYR A 685 -15.32 -19.94 -60.70
N GLU A 686 -15.38 -20.23 -59.38
CA GLU A 686 -16.62 -20.21 -58.61
C GLU A 686 -17.30 -18.84 -58.67
N MET A 687 -16.55 -17.75 -58.54
CA MET A 687 -17.09 -16.40 -58.61
C MET A 687 -17.64 -16.02 -59.98
N TYR A 688 -16.94 -16.42 -61.08
CA TYR A 688 -17.48 -16.19 -62.43
C TYR A 688 -18.78 -16.90 -62.66
N LEU A 689 -18.94 -18.14 -62.15
CA LEU A 689 -20.17 -18.90 -62.25
C LEU A 689 -21.28 -18.33 -61.40
N THR A 690 -20.99 -17.91 -60.18
CA THR A 690 -22.01 -17.29 -59.30
C THR A 690 -22.49 -15.93 -59.85
N LEU A 691 -21.59 -15.11 -60.39
CA LEU A 691 -21.99 -13.87 -61.09
C LEU A 691 -22.75 -14.11 -62.40
N ALA A 692 -22.44 -15.18 -63.11
CA ALA A 692 -23.21 -15.58 -64.26
C ALA A 692 -24.65 -16.00 -63.91
N LEU A 693 -24.83 -16.66 -62.74
CA LEU A 693 -26.16 -17.04 -62.24
C LEU A 693 -26.97 -15.84 -61.73
N ASP A 694 -26.31 -14.87 -61.04
CA ASP A 694 -26.94 -13.69 -60.48
C ASP A 694 -27.22 -12.60 -61.53
N SER A 695 -26.62 -12.68 -62.75
CA SER A 695 -26.79 -11.70 -63.78
C SER A 695 -28.22 -11.70 -64.38
N GLN A 696 -28.85 -10.51 -64.43
CA GLN A 696 -30.21 -10.34 -64.96
C GLN A 696 -30.25 -10.15 -66.47
N SER A 697 -29.11 -9.90 -67.12
CA SER A 697 -29.03 -9.70 -68.58
C SER A 697 -28.29 -10.87 -69.25
N PRO A 698 -28.82 -11.37 -70.38
CA PRO A 698 -28.19 -12.46 -71.06
C PRO A 698 -26.76 -12.12 -71.58
N ASP A 699 -26.48 -10.86 -71.94
CA ASP A 699 -25.20 -10.42 -72.43
C ASP A 699 -24.10 -10.43 -71.32
N GLU A 700 -24.48 -10.12 -70.09
CA GLU A 700 -23.55 -10.23 -68.95
C GLU A 700 -23.30 -11.66 -68.53
N LYS A 701 -24.28 -12.52 -68.63
CA LYS A 701 -24.14 -13.96 -68.38
C LYS A 701 -23.12 -14.59 -69.38
N ASP A 702 -23.25 -14.30 -70.68
CA ASP A 702 -22.36 -14.78 -71.71
C ASP A 702 -20.92 -14.30 -71.55
N GLN A 703 -20.76 -13.08 -71.03
CA GLN A 703 -19.40 -12.54 -70.70
C GLN A 703 -18.74 -13.30 -69.55
N TRP A 704 -19.48 -13.56 -68.44
CA TRP A 704 -18.94 -14.29 -67.30
C TRP A 704 -18.65 -15.73 -67.64
N GLU A 705 -19.53 -16.39 -68.40
CA GLU A 705 -19.32 -17.76 -68.90
C GLU A 705 -18.11 -17.83 -69.82
N SER A 706 -17.91 -16.84 -70.72
CA SER A 706 -16.75 -16.76 -71.56
C SER A 706 -15.43 -16.62 -70.77
N LYS A 707 -15.40 -15.81 -69.69
CA LYS A 707 -14.29 -15.71 -68.77
C LYS A 707 -14.02 -17.03 -68.06
N ALA A 708 -15.05 -17.68 -67.57
CA ALA A 708 -14.97 -18.99 -66.92
C ALA A 708 -14.37 -20.06 -67.87
N LYS A 709 -14.80 -20.05 -69.13
CA LYS A 709 -14.26 -20.93 -70.18
C LYS A 709 -12.80 -20.63 -70.52
N GLY A 710 -12.43 -19.37 -70.56
CA GLY A 710 -11.00 -18.93 -70.70
C GLY A 710 -10.15 -19.47 -69.57
N LEU A 711 -10.58 -19.36 -68.34
CA LEU A 711 -9.87 -19.84 -67.17
C LEU A 711 -9.74 -21.37 -67.14
N LEU A 712 -10.78 -22.11 -67.52
CA LEU A 712 -10.72 -23.58 -67.62
C LEU A 712 -9.69 -24.03 -68.67
N LYS A 713 -9.56 -23.32 -69.77
CA LYS A 713 -8.54 -23.61 -70.80
C LYS A 713 -7.11 -23.39 -70.29
N THR A 714 -6.89 -22.35 -69.47
CA THR A 714 -5.63 -22.13 -68.80
C THR A 714 -5.31 -23.22 -67.80
N ILE A 715 -6.31 -23.64 -66.99
CA ILE A 715 -6.19 -24.76 -66.06
C ILE A 715 -5.87 -26.09 -66.72
N GLN A 716 -6.48 -26.37 -67.85
CA GLN A 716 -6.18 -27.60 -68.69
C GLN A 716 -4.77 -27.62 -69.23
N ASN A 717 -4.21 -26.47 -69.59
CA ASN A 717 -2.85 -26.36 -70.16
C ASN A 717 -1.74 -26.45 -69.11
N GLU A 718 -2.07 -26.30 -67.83
CA GLU A 718 -1.18 -26.45 -66.68
C GLU A 718 -1.12 -27.91 -66.18
N ASN A 719 0.01 -28.58 -66.37
CA ASN A 719 0.24 -29.94 -65.86
C ASN A 719 0.47 -29.89 -64.35
N GLY A 720 -0.50 -30.33 -63.50
CA GLY A 720 -0.29 -30.39 -62.05
C GLY A 720 -1.56 -30.41 -61.22
N TRP A 721 -2.72 -30.38 -61.83
CA TRP A 721 -4.03 -30.46 -61.13
C TRP A 721 -4.35 -31.88 -60.70
N THR A 722 -4.61 -32.07 -59.41
CA THR A 722 -5.01 -33.38 -58.87
C THR A 722 -6.45 -33.75 -59.27
N LEU A 723 -6.78 -35.04 -59.17
CA LEU A 723 -8.12 -35.51 -59.48
C LEU A 723 -9.20 -34.88 -58.61
N GLU A 724 -8.88 -34.65 -57.32
CA GLU A 724 -9.74 -34.00 -56.36
C GLU A 724 -10.03 -32.52 -56.71
N GLU A 725 -9.03 -31.79 -57.16
CA GLU A 725 -9.21 -30.42 -57.62
C GLU A 725 -10.09 -30.34 -58.86
N LYS A 726 -9.93 -31.31 -59.83
CA LYS A 726 -10.75 -31.40 -61.01
C LYS A 726 -12.21 -31.80 -60.70
N THR A 727 -12.43 -32.69 -59.72
CA THR A 727 -13.79 -33.04 -59.27
C THR A 727 -14.48 -31.87 -58.60
N GLY A 728 -13.77 -31.01 -57.87
CA GLY A 728 -14.28 -29.76 -57.31
C GLY A 728 -14.78 -28.79 -58.39
N LEU A 729 -13.98 -28.59 -59.46
CA LEU A 729 -14.39 -27.76 -60.61
C LEU A 729 -15.60 -28.33 -61.35
N LEU A 730 -15.68 -29.66 -61.49
CA LEU A 730 -16.84 -30.35 -62.08
C LEU A 730 -18.13 -30.12 -61.26
N LEU A 731 -18.03 -30.19 -59.94
CA LEU A 731 -19.14 -29.91 -59.05
C LEU A 731 -19.64 -28.48 -59.20
N LEU A 732 -18.71 -27.50 -59.22
CA LEU A 732 -19.04 -26.10 -59.43
C LEU A 732 -19.75 -25.87 -60.76
N SER A 733 -19.27 -26.51 -61.87
CA SER A 733 -19.89 -26.43 -63.18
C SER A 733 -21.29 -27.04 -63.22
N SER A 734 -21.52 -28.16 -62.52
CA SER A 734 -22.80 -28.85 -62.47
C SER A 734 -23.84 -28.10 -61.62
N VAL A 735 -23.41 -27.47 -60.53
CA VAL A 735 -24.27 -26.64 -59.68
C VAL A 735 -24.71 -25.36 -60.40
N SER A 736 -23.86 -24.77 -61.23
CA SER A 736 -24.18 -23.55 -61.99
C SER A 736 -24.85 -23.81 -63.33
N GLU A 737 -25.22 -25.03 -63.67
CA GLU A 737 -25.78 -25.44 -64.95
C GLU A 737 -24.92 -25.06 -66.17
N PHE A 738 -23.61 -24.91 -65.99
CA PHE A 738 -22.64 -24.56 -67.03
C PHE A 738 -22.21 -25.82 -67.77
N ASN A 739 -23.03 -26.25 -68.74
CA ASN A 739 -22.87 -27.51 -69.44
C ASN A 739 -21.58 -27.63 -70.27
N GLU A 740 -21.06 -26.50 -70.84
CA GLU A 740 -19.83 -26.48 -71.59
C GLU A 740 -18.62 -26.73 -70.69
N GLY A 741 -18.61 -26.17 -69.48
CA GLY A 741 -17.59 -26.44 -68.48
C GLY A 741 -17.57 -27.87 -67.95
N GLU A 742 -18.72 -28.47 -67.78
CA GLU A 742 -18.87 -29.86 -67.34
C GLU A 742 -18.29 -30.85 -68.35
N ILE A 743 -18.49 -30.59 -69.63
CA ILE A 743 -17.95 -31.41 -70.70
C ILE A 743 -16.43 -31.34 -70.74
N LEU A 744 -15.86 -30.12 -70.58
CA LEU A 744 -14.42 -29.94 -70.70
C LEU A 744 -13.69 -30.59 -69.50
N ILE A 745 -14.28 -30.62 -68.31
CA ILE A 745 -13.64 -31.18 -67.11
C ILE A 745 -13.76 -32.72 -67.10
N ARG A 746 -14.89 -33.29 -67.59
CA ARG A 746 -15.08 -34.75 -67.70
C ARG A 746 -14.06 -35.39 -68.66
N GLU A 747 -13.72 -34.72 -69.73
CA GLU A 747 -12.65 -35.18 -70.66
C GLU A 747 -11.27 -35.28 -70.03
N ALA A 748 -11.05 -34.61 -68.86
CA ALA A 748 -9.77 -34.50 -68.22
C ALA A 748 -9.57 -35.30 -66.92
N ALA A 749 -10.55 -36.11 -66.45
CA ALA A 749 -10.54 -36.79 -65.14
C ALA A 749 -10.64 -38.30 -65.15
N ASP A 750 -9.69 -39.04 -64.53
CA ASP A 750 -9.75 -40.52 -64.28
C ASP A 750 -10.32 -40.81 -62.86
N GLU A 751 -11.16 -41.82 -62.76
CA GLU A 751 -11.95 -42.20 -61.56
C GLU A 751 -11.11 -42.96 -60.51
N SER A 752 -10.58 -42.36 -59.46
CA SER A 752 -10.42 -42.98 -58.13
C SER A 752 -9.77 -42.09 -57.08
N SER A 753 -10.46 -41.60 -56.02
CA SER A 753 -9.82 -41.10 -54.80
C SER A 753 -10.73 -40.98 -53.56
N GLU A 754 -10.11 -41.05 -52.38
CA GLU A 754 -10.68 -40.91 -51.03
C GLU A 754 -11.15 -39.46 -50.78
N GLY A 755 -12.37 -39.27 -50.25
CA GLY A 755 -13.05 -37.99 -50.04
C GLY A 755 -14.39 -37.89 -50.79
N PHE A 756 -14.70 -38.88 -51.56
CA PHE A 756 -15.85 -38.98 -52.46
C PHE A 756 -17.22 -38.89 -51.74
N GLY A 757 -17.31 -39.30 -50.47
CA GLY A 757 -18.54 -39.26 -49.68
C GLY A 757 -19.07 -37.89 -49.37
N LEU A 758 -18.17 -36.96 -49.02
CA LEU A 758 -18.48 -35.57 -48.63
C LEU A 758 -18.90 -34.73 -49.84
N ASP A 759 -18.21 -34.95 -50.95
CA ASP A 759 -18.50 -34.24 -52.20
C ASP A 759 -19.77 -34.74 -52.89
N LEU A 760 -20.05 -36.06 -52.85
CA LEU A 760 -21.34 -36.65 -53.25
C LEU A 760 -22.51 -36.13 -52.40
N PHE A 761 -22.28 -36.00 -51.08
CA PHE A 761 -23.28 -35.48 -50.19
C PHE A 761 -23.59 -34.01 -50.51
N ARG A 762 -22.58 -33.17 -50.69
CA ARG A 762 -22.75 -31.75 -51.09
C ARG A 762 -23.47 -31.63 -52.43
N SER A 763 -23.12 -32.42 -53.42
CA SER A 763 -23.78 -32.46 -54.73
C SER A 763 -25.25 -32.88 -54.63
N ALA A 764 -25.54 -33.88 -53.81
CA ALA A 764 -26.92 -34.35 -53.60
C ALA A 764 -27.79 -33.35 -52.86
N VAL A 765 -27.19 -32.59 -51.94
CA VAL A 765 -27.86 -31.50 -51.22
C VAL A 765 -28.12 -30.29 -52.11
N MET A 766 -27.14 -29.91 -52.93
CA MET A 766 -27.24 -28.77 -53.86
C MET A 766 -28.24 -29.04 -55.02
N SER A 767 -28.41 -30.29 -55.41
CA SER A 767 -29.41 -30.72 -56.42
C SER A 767 -30.79 -31.03 -55.81
N GLU A 768 -31.05 -30.62 -54.57
CA GLU A 768 -32.32 -30.84 -53.82
C GLU A 768 -32.77 -32.31 -53.69
N HIS A 769 -31.86 -33.26 -53.88
CA HIS A 769 -32.14 -34.71 -53.81
C HIS A 769 -31.90 -35.22 -52.36
N TYR A 770 -32.66 -34.72 -51.38
CA TYR A 770 -32.46 -35.00 -49.97
C TYR A 770 -32.57 -36.48 -49.56
N ASN A 771 -33.39 -37.30 -50.26
CA ASN A 771 -33.45 -38.71 -49.98
C ASN A 771 -32.18 -39.47 -50.43
N GLN A 772 -31.55 -39.03 -51.51
CA GLN A 772 -30.27 -39.58 -51.92
C GLN A 772 -29.13 -39.17 -51.02
N SER A 773 -29.15 -37.91 -50.52
CA SER A 773 -28.16 -37.43 -49.56
C SER A 773 -28.19 -38.24 -48.25
N TYR A 774 -29.34 -38.69 -47.78
CA TYR A 774 -29.47 -39.55 -46.60
C TYR A 774 -28.84 -40.93 -46.83
N ASN A 775 -29.06 -41.53 -48.01
CA ASN A 775 -28.43 -42.79 -48.37
C ASN A 775 -26.89 -42.69 -48.44
N ILE A 776 -26.38 -41.58 -48.88
CA ILE A 776 -24.92 -41.25 -48.85
C ILE A 776 -24.40 -41.25 -47.46
N ILE A 777 -25.09 -40.57 -46.50
CA ILE A 777 -24.71 -40.55 -45.09
C ILE A 777 -24.74 -41.97 -44.49
N GLU A 778 -25.72 -42.80 -44.87
CA GLU A 778 -25.84 -44.17 -44.36
C GLU A 778 -24.71 -45.07 -44.87
N ARG A 779 -24.23 -44.80 -46.07
CA ARG A 779 -23.18 -45.59 -46.76
C ARG A 779 -21.77 -45.19 -46.38
N PHE A 780 -21.50 -43.89 -46.23
CA PHE A 780 -20.17 -43.31 -46.00
C PHE A 780 -19.97 -42.78 -44.58
N GLY A 781 -21.02 -42.56 -43.76
CA GLY A 781 -20.93 -41.92 -42.45
C GLY A 781 -20.11 -42.71 -41.42
N GLU A 782 -19.92 -44.02 -41.54
CA GLU A 782 -19.02 -44.77 -40.65
C GLU A 782 -17.53 -44.54 -40.97
N LYS A 783 -17.21 -44.17 -42.18
CA LYS A 783 -15.82 -43.82 -42.60
C LYS A 783 -15.54 -42.35 -42.36
N GLU A 784 -16.53 -41.48 -42.54
CA GLU A 784 -16.44 -40.02 -42.38
C GLU A 784 -17.48 -39.51 -41.37
N PRO A 785 -17.20 -39.53 -40.08
CA PRO A 785 -18.17 -39.20 -39.02
C PRO A 785 -18.69 -37.76 -39.06
N ASP A 786 -17.97 -36.83 -39.69
CA ASP A 786 -18.40 -35.44 -39.88
C ASP A 786 -19.65 -35.31 -40.78
N LEU A 787 -19.94 -36.30 -41.64
CA LEU A 787 -21.16 -36.36 -42.43
C LEU A 787 -22.44 -36.39 -41.58
N TYR A 788 -22.41 -37.03 -40.40
CA TYR A 788 -23.55 -37.03 -39.47
C TYR A 788 -23.85 -35.65 -38.93
N ARG A 789 -22.81 -34.85 -38.63
CA ARG A 789 -22.93 -33.50 -38.11
C ARG A 789 -23.47 -32.51 -39.15
N LEU A 790 -22.91 -32.59 -40.36
CA LEU A 790 -23.35 -31.79 -41.51
C LEU A 790 -24.76 -32.14 -41.95
N GLY A 791 -25.07 -33.43 -42.02
CA GLY A 791 -26.42 -33.90 -42.37
C GLY A 791 -27.49 -33.41 -41.40
N LEU A 792 -27.22 -33.45 -40.06
CA LEU A 792 -28.16 -32.94 -39.09
C LEU A 792 -28.37 -31.43 -39.26
N SER A 793 -27.29 -30.66 -39.49
CA SER A 793 -27.37 -29.20 -39.69
C SER A 793 -28.25 -28.82 -40.87
N ILE A 794 -28.08 -29.50 -42.00
CA ILE A 794 -28.82 -29.23 -43.25
C ILE A 794 -30.28 -29.70 -43.14
N TYR A 795 -30.51 -30.89 -42.58
CA TYR A 795 -31.87 -31.44 -42.48
C TYR A 795 -32.75 -30.71 -41.45
N THR A 796 -32.17 -29.93 -40.59
CA THR A 796 -32.90 -29.11 -39.60
C THR A 796 -32.92 -27.61 -39.95
N SER A 797 -32.33 -27.20 -41.07
CA SER A 797 -32.30 -25.78 -41.51
C SER A 797 -33.61 -25.32 -42.12
N ASP A 798 -34.32 -26.19 -42.90
CA ASP A 798 -35.55 -25.83 -43.61
C ASP A 798 -36.68 -26.82 -43.29
N GLU A 799 -37.91 -26.29 -43.23
CA GLU A 799 -39.13 -27.08 -42.94
C GLU A 799 -39.48 -28.07 -44.07
N VAL A 800 -39.18 -27.71 -45.32
CA VAL A 800 -39.44 -28.56 -46.49
C VAL A 800 -38.50 -29.77 -46.47
N VAL A 801 -37.21 -29.52 -46.18
CA VAL A 801 -36.17 -30.56 -46.06
C VAL A 801 -36.48 -31.50 -44.89
N TYR A 802 -36.92 -30.98 -43.79
CA TYR A 802 -37.31 -31.72 -42.60
C TYR A 802 -38.48 -32.69 -42.87
N LYS A 803 -39.50 -32.25 -43.61
CA LYS A 803 -40.65 -33.08 -43.97
C LYS A 803 -40.34 -34.15 -45.01
N THR A 804 -39.40 -33.87 -45.94
CA THR A 804 -38.99 -34.82 -46.97
C THR A 804 -38.21 -36.01 -46.45
N ILE A 805 -37.37 -35.79 -45.44
CA ILE A 805 -36.54 -36.83 -44.81
C ILE A 805 -37.30 -37.60 -43.76
N GLY A 806 -38.18 -36.98 -43.02
CA GLY A 806 -39.01 -37.58 -41.98
C GLY A 806 -38.35 -37.70 -40.59
N GLU A 807 -39.18 -37.65 -39.56
CA GLU A 807 -38.71 -37.60 -38.13
C GLU A 807 -37.92 -38.87 -37.73
N GLU A 808 -38.26 -40.06 -38.24
CA GLU A 808 -37.60 -41.31 -37.88
C GLU A 808 -36.13 -41.37 -38.32
N ARG A 809 -35.81 -40.88 -39.53
CA ARG A 809 -34.43 -40.83 -40.03
C ARG A 809 -33.57 -39.85 -39.29
N ILE A 810 -34.11 -38.73 -38.84
CA ILE A 810 -33.41 -37.74 -38.00
C ILE A 810 -33.15 -38.33 -36.61
N ILE A 811 -34.09 -39.08 -36.03
CA ILE A 811 -33.89 -39.78 -34.75
C ILE A 811 -32.77 -40.81 -34.86
N THR A 812 -32.68 -41.54 -35.97
CA THR A 812 -31.56 -42.49 -36.18
C THR A 812 -30.22 -41.80 -36.31
N LEU A 813 -30.19 -40.64 -36.93
CA LEU A 813 -29.00 -39.82 -37.07
C LEU A 813 -28.54 -39.28 -35.72
N ILE A 814 -29.46 -38.81 -34.87
CA ILE A 814 -29.16 -38.37 -33.49
C ILE A 814 -28.65 -39.56 -32.64
N LYS A 815 -29.19 -40.78 -32.81
CA LYS A 815 -28.66 -41.96 -32.12
C LYS A 815 -27.25 -42.33 -32.56
N LYS A 816 -26.93 -42.18 -33.84
CA LYS A 816 -25.57 -42.41 -34.35
C LYS A 816 -24.59 -41.35 -33.84
N LEU A 817 -25.01 -40.08 -33.72
CA LEU A 817 -24.22 -39.02 -33.09
C LEU A 817 -23.98 -39.30 -31.61
N GLU A 818 -24.96 -39.90 -30.89
CA GLU A 818 -24.80 -40.32 -29.49
C GLU A 818 -23.76 -41.45 -29.33
N SER A 819 -23.85 -42.46 -30.17
CA SER A 819 -22.92 -43.61 -30.13
C SER A 819 -21.47 -43.19 -30.42
N ALA A 820 -21.29 -42.27 -31.37
CA ALA A 820 -19.99 -41.75 -31.77
C ALA A 820 -19.44 -40.64 -30.87
N LYS A 821 -20.21 -40.14 -29.88
CA LYS A 821 -19.87 -39.04 -28.94
C LYS A 821 -19.39 -37.75 -29.63
N LEU A 822 -19.92 -37.43 -30.77
CA LEU A 822 -19.48 -36.33 -31.62
C LEU A 822 -20.02 -34.97 -31.17
N MET A 823 -21.09 -34.95 -30.37
CA MET A 823 -21.78 -33.73 -30.00
C MET A 823 -22.27 -33.76 -28.55
N THR A 824 -22.18 -32.63 -27.86
CA THR A 824 -22.75 -32.49 -26.50
C THR A 824 -24.25 -32.18 -26.59
N PRO A 825 -25.06 -32.51 -25.57
CA PRO A 825 -26.50 -32.20 -25.58
C PRO A 825 -26.80 -30.71 -25.73
N LEU A 826 -25.96 -29.87 -25.17
CA LEU A 826 -26.08 -28.41 -25.24
C LEU A 826 -25.81 -27.89 -26.66
N GLU A 827 -24.79 -28.43 -27.34
CA GLU A 827 -24.49 -28.09 -28.72
C GLU A 827 -25.61 -28.57 -29.66
N LEU A 828 -26.14 -29.79 -29.44
CA LEU A 828 -27.26 -30.28 -30.19
C LEU A 828 -28.50 -29.37 -30.06
N ILE A 829 -28.88 -29.01 -28.85
CA ILE A 829 -30.02 -28.11 -28.61
C ILE A 829 -29.75 -26.72 -29.23
N LYS A 830 -28.52 -26.20 -29.08
CA LYS A 830 -28.14 -24.91 -29.65
C LYS A 830 -28.24 -24.94 -31.18
N GLN A 831 -27.75 -26.00 -31.82
CA GLN A 831 -27.81 -26.14 -33.26
C GLN A 831 -29.25 -26.27 -33.77
N LEU A 832 -30.09 -27.07 -33.07
CA LEU A 832 -31.49 -27.20 -33.41
C LEU A 832 -32.33 -25.92 -33.16
N SER A 833 -31.94 -25.13 -32.12
CA SER A 833 -32.61 -23.87 -31.84
C SER A 833 -32.19 -22.72 -32.75
N LEU A 834 -30.97 -22.75 -33.27
CA LEU A 834 -30.47 -21.72 -34.20
C LEU A 834 -30.99 -21.95 -35.63
N ASN A 835 -31.09 -23.19 -36.05
CA ASN A 835 -31.44 -23.55 -37.44
C ASN A 835 -32.94 -23.77 -37.68
N SER A 836 -33.75 -23.95 -36.63
CA SER A 836 -35.19 -24.23 -36.77
C SER A 836 -36.07 -23.05 -36.40
N ASN A 837 -36.80 -22.52 -37.34
CA ASN A 837 -37.84 -21.48 -37.11
C ASN A 837 -39.07 -22.04 -36.35
N GLY A 838 -38.88 -22.95 -35.39
CA GLY A 838 -39.89 -23.48 -34.49
C GLY A 838 -40.61 -24.75 -34.95
N PHE A 839 -40.22 -25.37 -36.09
CA PHE A 839 -40.88 -26.60 -36.61
C PHE A 839 -40.28 -27.90 -36.02
N VAL A 840 -39.09 -27.84 -35.43
CA VAL A 840 -38.46 -29.03 -34.81
C VAL A 840 -39.01 -29.22 -33.39
N LYS A 841 -39.68 -30.32 -33.13
CA LYS A 841 -40.28 -30.63 -31.83
C LYS A 841 -39.25 -31.15 -30.85
N LEU A 842 -39.32 -30.72 -29.60
CA LEU A 842 -38.46 -31.16 -28.48
C LEU A 842 -38.53 -32.68 -28.26
N GLY A 843 -39.62 -33.34 -28.78
CA GLY A 843 -39.80 -34.79 -28.73
C GLY A 843 -38.69 -35.60 -29.40
N LEU A 844 -38.05 -35.07 -30.43
CA LEU A 844 -36.94 -35.69 -31.17
C LEU A 844 -35.70 -35.91 -30.27
N VAL A 845 -35.40 -34.94 -29.42
CA VAL A 845 -34.21 -34.95 -28.56
C VAL A 845 -34.50 -35.57 -27.20
N LYS A 846 -35.78 -35.82 -26.89
CA LYS A 846 -36.22 -36.30 -25.56
C LYS A 846 -35.50 -37.60 -25.14
N GLN A 847 -35.37 -38.56 -26.02
CA GLN A 847 -34.70 -39.84 -25.69
C GLN A 847 -33.21 -39.64 -25.43
N TYR A 848 -32.52 -38.84 -26.24
CA TYR A 848 -31.12 -38.51 -26.09
C TYR A 848 -30.88 -37.78 -24.76
N LEU A 849 -31.70 -36.77 -24.44
CA LEU A 849 -31.60 -36.05 -23.19
C LEU A 849 -31.87 -36.92 -21.96
N LEU A 850 -32.87 -37.81 -22.07
CA LEU A 850 -33.18 -38.73 -20.98
C LEU A 850 -32.06 -39.73 -20.70
N SER A 851 -31.42 -40.28 -21.74
CA SER A 851 -30.28 -41.18 -21.61
C SER A 851 -29.08 -40.45 -20.99
N TYR A 852 -28.80 -39.25 -21.45
CA TYR A 852 -27.72 -38.42 -20.92
C TYR A 852 -27.96 -38.03 -19.46
N ILE A 853 -29.18 -37.55 -19.13
CA ILE A 853 -29.54 -37.20 -17.75
C ILE A 853 -29.47 -38.41 -16.82
N LYS A 854 -29.93 -39.59 -17.27
CA LYS A 854 -29.82 -40.83 -16.48
C LYS A 854 -28.36 -41.16 -16.14
N ARG A 855 -27.49 -41.06 -17.12
CA ARG A 855 -26.03 -41.29 -16.95
C ARG A 855 -25.42 -40.30 -15.99
N GLN A 856 -25.72 -39.00 -16.17
CA GLN A 856 -25.23 -37.94 -15.27
C GLN A 856 -25.77 -38.09 -13.84
N LYS A 857 -27.04 -38.47 -13.71
CA LYS A 857 -27.66 -38.71 -12.39
C LYS A 857 -27.00 -39.88 -11.65
N LEU A 858 -26.57 -40.91 -12.38
CA LEU A 858 -25.87 -42.03 -11.79
C LEU A 858 -24.45 -41.60 -11.31
N GLU A 859 -23.75 -40.80 -12.10
CA GLU A 859 -22.44 -40.20 -11.71
C GLU A 859 -22.57 -39.29 -10.49
N ILE A 860 -23.60 -38.43 -10.48
CA ILE A 860 -23.88 -37.54 -9.34
C ILE A 860 -24.14 -38.34 -8.06
N ASN A 861 -24.96 -39.39 -8.14
CA ASN A 861 -25.24 -40.25 -7.00
C ASN A 861 -23.99 -40.99 -6.47
N ASN A 862 -23.12 -41.44 -7.36
CA ASN A 862 -21.86 -42.05 -6.97
C ASN A 862 -20.93 -41.04 -6.29
N ASN A 863 -20.82 -39.84 -6.84
CA ASN A 863 -20.05 -38.77 -6.27
C ASN A 863 -20.60 -38.29 -4.90
N ALA A 864 -21.95 -38.24 -4.77
CA ALA A 864 -22.59 -37.90 -3.51
C ALA A 864 -22.27 -38.92 -2.39
N LYS A 865 -22.28 -40.21 -2.72
CA LYS A 865 -21.87 -41.27 -1.76
C LYS A 865 -20.41 -41.14 -1.36
N LEU A 866 -19.54 -40.80 -2.31
CA LEU A 866 -18.13 -40.58 -2.06
C LEU A 866 -17.89 -39.36 -1.15
N ILE A 867 -18.62 -38.29 -1.40
CA ILE A 867 -18.59 -37.07 -0.55
C ILE A 867 -19.05 -37.39 0.89
N GLU A 868 -20.12 -38.16 1.03
CA GLU A 868 -20.62 -38.55 2.35
C GLU A 868 -19.62 -39.43 3.10
N PHE A 869 -18.97 -40.35 2.38
CA PHE A 869 -17.88 -41.16 2.94
C PHE A 869 -16.72 -40.26 3.46
N TYR A 870 -16.23 -39.37 2.63
CA TYR A 870 -15.12 -38.47 3.04
C TYR A 870 -15.52 -37.51 4.17
N LYS A 871 -16.74 -37.01 4.18
CA LYS A 871 -17.26 -36.20 5.31
C LYS A 871 -17.30 -36.98 6.61
N LYS A 872 -17.62 -38.25 6.56
CA LYS A 872 -17.67 -39.13 7.75
C LYS A 872 -16.26 -39.42 8.27
N ASP A 873 -15.33 -39.63 7.35
CA ASP A 873 -13.93 -39.89 7.69
C ASP A 873 -13.25 -38.62 8.25
N SER A 874 -13.49 -37.47 7.64
CA SER A 874 -13.03 -36.16 8.15
C SER A 874 -13.51 -35.88 9.57
N LYS A 875 -14.83 -36.11 9.84
CA LYS A 875 -15.39 -35.96 11.18
C LYS A 875 -14.81 -36.93 12.20
N LYS A 876 -14.35 -38.09 11.75
CA LYS A 876 -13.67 -39.08 12.64
C LYS A 876 -12.29 -38.53 13.00
N ILE A 877 -11.53 -38.09 12.02
CA ILE A 877 -10.18 -37.53 12.24
C ILE A 877 -10.26 -36.27 13.12
N GLU A 878 -11.25 -35.40 12.90
CA GLU A 878 -11.49 -34.22 13.71
C GLU A 878 -11.74 -34.59 15.20
N LYS A 879 -12.55 -35.59 15.46
CA LYS A 879 -12.77 -36.11 16.81
C LYS A 879 -11.51 -36.73 17.42
N ASP A 880 -10.70 -37.38 16.61
CA ASP A 880 -9.43 -37.97 17.08
C ASP A 880 -8.42 -36.86 17.44
N VAL A 881 -8.37 -35.77 16.63
CA VAL A 881 -7.57 -34.58 16.92
C VAL A 881 -8.06 -33.89 18.20
N ASP A 882 -9.38 -33.69 18.35
CA ASP A 882 -9.99 -33.09 19.54
C ASP A 882 -9.70 -33.95 20.82
N ASN A 883 -9.77 -35.28 20.67
CA ASN A 883 -9.41 -36.19 21.77
C ASN A 883 -7.92 -36.07 22.14
N LEU A 884 -7.03 -35.88 21.17
CA LEU A 884 -5.60 -35.70 21.40
C LEU A 884 -5.27 -34.34 22.05
N ILE A 885 -6.05 -33.28 21.74
CA ILE A 885 -5.84 -31.93 22.27
C ILE A 885 -6.39 -31.83 23.71
N HIS A 886 -7.63 -32.24 23.92
CA HIS A 886 -8.39 -31.90 25.12
C HIS A 886 -8.56 -33.04 26.15
N LYS A 887 -8.35 -34.31 25.77
CA LYS A 887 -8.44 -35.41 26.71
C LYS A 887 -7.13 -35.67 27.44
N ASN A 888 -7.20 -35.78 28.73
CA ASN A 888 -6.10 -36.25 29.58
C ASN A 888 -5.81 -37.73 29.27
N GLN A 889 -4.61 -38.01 28.79
CA GLN A 889 -4.18 -39.39 28.54
C GLN A 889 -3.55 -39.96 29.78
N THR A 890 -4.01 -41.13 30.19
CA THR A 890 -3.36 -41.92 31.24
C THR A 890 -2.26 -42.77 30.59
N VAL A 891 -1.03 -42.55 31.00
CA VAL A 891 0.11 -43.28 30.49
C VAL A 891 0.39 -44.45 31.44
N ASN A 892 0.13 -45.66 30.99
CA ASN A 892 0.34 -46.90 31.76
C ASN A 892 1.63 -47.64 31.39
N GLN A 893 2.56 -46.97 30.75
CA GLN A 893 3.80 -47.59 30.34
C GLN A 893 4.82 -47.67 31.48
N THR A 894 5.34 -48.85 31.74
CA THR A 894 6.32 -49.11 32.79
C THR A 894 7.75 -49.25 32.29
N LYS A 895 7.96 -49.25 30.97
CA LYS A 895 9.27 -49.45 30.33
C LYS A 895 9.58 -48.31 29.35
N CYS A 896 10.82 -47.89 29.30
CA CYS A 896 11.35 -46.94 28.35
C CYS A 896 11.28 -47.47 26.92
N ALA A 897 10.71 -46.67 25.98
CA ALA A 897 10.55 -47.07 24.58
C ALA A 897 11.89 -47.14 23.80
N SER A 898 12.98 -46.54 24.32
CA SER A 898 14.33 -46.58 23.72
C SER A 898 15.14 -47.72 24.27
N CYS A 899 15.38 -47.80 25.56
CA CYS A 899 16.30 -48.80 26.15
C CYS A 899 15.62 -50.07 26.70
N GLY A 900 14.25 -50.12 26.74
CA GLY A 900 13.49 -51.27 27.21
C GLY A 900 13.54 -51.55 28.72
N GLN A 901 14.31 -50.78 29.49
CA GLN A 901 14.44 -50.89 30.94
C GLN A 901 13.24 -50.27 31.68
N PRO A 902 12.95 -50.67 32.92
CA PRO A 902 11.88 -50.02 33.72
C PRO A 902 12.13 -48.52 33.83
N LEU A 903 11.05 -47.72 33.73
CA LEU A 903 11.12 -46.30 33.82
C LEU A 903 11.53 -45.80 35.22
N SER A 904 12.61 -45.03 35.31
CA SER A 904 13.11 -44.33 36.50
C SER A 904 13.12 -42.84 36.26
N PHE A 905 12.79 -42.03 37.28
CA PHE A 905 12.77 -40.56 37.18
C PHE A 905 14.15 -39.99 36.89
N PRO A 906 14.27 -38.92 36.06
CA PRO A 906 13.18 -38.20 35.37
C PRO A 906 12.67 -38.89 34.09
N ILE A 907 11.35 -38.84 33.85
CA ILE A 907 10.65 -39.50 32.76
C ILE A 907 9.92 -38.46 31.90
N VAL A 908 10.01 -38.60 30.57
CA VAL A 908 9.24 -37.80 29.61
C VAL A 908 8.20 -38.67 28.91
N HIS A 909 6.95 -38.27 29.01
CA HIS A 909 5.81 -38.90 28.34
C HIS A 909 5.33 -38.08 27.16
N PHE A 910 5.14 -38.73 26.03
CA PHE A 910 4.60 -38.08 24.83
C PHE A 910 3.10 -38.40 24.63
N LYS A 911 2.36 -37.50 24.00
CA LYS A 911 0.94 -37.76 23.67
C LYS A 911 0.70 -38.98 22.76
N CYS A 912 1.70 -39.48 22.07
CA CYS A 912 1.69 -40.76 21.33
C CYS A 912 1.81 -41.98 22.22
N SER A 913 1.65 -41.83 23.54
CA SER A 913 1.78 -42.89 24.57
C SER A 913 3.17 -43.53 24.68
N HIS A 914 4.18 -43.01 24.07
CA HIS A 914 5.56 -43.46 24.29
C HIS A 914 6.21 -42.72 25.46
N SER A 915 6.93 -43.43 26.28
CA SER A 915 7.62 -42.92 27.49
C SER A 915 9.11 -43.23 27.43
N PHE A 916 9.91 -42.27 27.82
CA PHE A 916 11.36 -42.36 27.77
C PHE A 916 11.97 -41.80 29.04
N HIS A 917 13.18 -42.29 29.40
CA HIS A 917 14.03 -41.61 30.35
C HIS A 917 14.56 -40.32 29.71
N GLU A 918 14.70 -39.25 30.43
CA GLU A 918 15.23 -37.99 29.93
C GLU A 918 16.63 -38.14 29.29
N HIS A 919 17.52 -38.91 29.91
CA HIS A 919 18.85 -39.19 29.36
C HIS A 919 18.83 -39.99 28.05
N CYS A 920 17.81 -40.86 27.85
CA CYS A 920 17.66 -41.63 26.59
C CYS A 920 17.15 -40.72 25.44
N LEU A 921 16.46 -39.63 25.74
CA LEU A 921 16.05 -38.61 24.77
C LEU A 921 17.22 -37.71 24.39
N LEU A 922 18.06 -37.32 25.36
CA LEU A 922 19.23 -36.49 25.11
C LEU A 922 20.29 -37.19 24.25
N THR A 923 20.45 -38.51 24.44
CA THR A 923 21.38 -39.32 23.62
C THR A 923 20.85 -39.60 22.21
N SER A 924 19.54 -39.66 22.00
CA SER A 924 18.96 -39.92 20.68
C SER A 924 18.86 -38.64 19.81
N ASN A 925 18.83 -37.46 20.40
CA ASN A 925 18.77 -36.17 19.68
C ASN A 925 20.17 -35.58 19.34
N GLY A 926 21.24 -36.27 19.68
CA GLY A 926 22.63 -35.82 19.47
C GLY A 926 23.14 -35.87 18.02
N GLN A 927 22.33 -36.24 17.01
CA GLN A 927 22.78 -36.40 15.61
C GLN A 927 21.94 -35.65 14.57
N GLN A 928 21.02 -34.74 14.97
CA GLN A 928 20.28 -33.90 14.00
C GLN A 928 20.28 -32.44 14.44
N GLN A 929 21.46 -31.83 14.36
CA GLN A 929 21.59 -30.38 14.25
C GLN A 929 21.98 -30.07 12.80
N ASP A 930 21.00 -29.92 11.93
CA ASP A 930 21.09 -29.11 10.70
C ASP A 930 19.69 -29.00 10.12
N GLY A 931 18.98 -27.95 10.49
CA GLY A 931 17.64 -27.64 9.95
C GLY A 931 17.01 -26.47 10.68
N VAL A 932 17.12 -25.32 10.07
CA VAL A 932 16.47 -24.04 10.38
C VAL A 932 15.03 -24.22 10.84
N GLY A 933 14.74 -23.89 12.10
CA GLY A 933 13.37 -23.85 12.62
C GLY A 933 13.36 -23.59 14.13
N ASP A 934 13.05 -22.37 14.48
CA ASP A 934 12.93 -21.81 15.82
C ASP A 934 11.73 -22.44 16.57
N SER A 935 11.92 -23.61 17.18
CA SER A 935 11.02 -24.10 18.24
C SER A 935 11.65 -25.28 19.00
N ASN A 936 11.89 -25.05 20.27
CA ASN A 936 12.43 -25.97 21.25
C ASN A 936 11.43 -27.11 21.64
N TYR A 937 10.86 -27.84 20.65
CA TYR A 937 9.97 -28.95 20.93
C TYR A 937 10.71 -30.28 20.81
N ILE A 938 10.72 -31.04 21.91
CA ILE A 938 11.24 -32.38 21.92
C ILE A 938 10.25 -33.31 21.21
N VAL A 939 10.64 -33.89 20.09
CA VAL A 939 9.82 -34.85 19.32
C VAL A 939 10.08 -36.28 19.79
N CYS A 940 9.04 -37.13 19.77
CA CYS A 940 9.16 -38.53 20.10
C CYS A 940 10.07 -39.27 19.08
N PRO A 941 11.23 -39.85 19.47
CA PRO A 941 12.17 -40.46 18.52
C PRO A 941 11.59 -41.65 17.74
N ARG A 942 10.57 -42.28 18.25
CA ARG A 942 9.95 -43.45 17.62
C ARG A 942 8.93 -43.09 16.56
N CYS A 943 8.34 -41.90 16.67
CA CYS A 943 7.36 -41.39 15.73
C CYS A 943 7.93 -40.29 14.78
N SER A 944 9.21 -39.93 14.98
CA SER A 944 9.86 -38.86 14.19
C SER A 944 9.86 -39.17 12.70
N SER A 945 10.17 -40.41 12.28
CA SER A 945 10.21 -40.79 10.88
C SER A 945 8.84 -40.70 10.18
N GLU A 946 7.74 -41.02 10.89
CA GLU A 946 6.38 -40.89 10.37
C GLU A 946 5.96 -39.41 10.27
N LEU A 947 6.36 -38.63 11.27
CA LEU A 947 6.10 -37.17 11.30
C LEU A 947 6.87 -36.47 10.19
N ASP A 948 8.13 -36.84 9.96
CA ASP A 948 8.96 -36.29 8.89
C ASP A 948 8.39 -36.64 7.51
N ALA A 949 7.95 -37.87 7.32
CA ALA A 949 7.28 -38.31 6.07
C ALA A 949 5.98 -37.51 5.83
N MET A 950 5.19 -37.26 6.86
CA MET A 950 3.96 -36.46 6.75
C MET A 950 4.24 -34.99 6.47
N THR A 951 5.30 -34.44 7.08
CA THR A 951 5.71 -33.04 6.80
C THR A 951 6.24 -32.84 5.40
N VAL A 952 6.99 -33.81 4.86
CA VAL A 952 7.45 -33.79 3.47
C VAL A 952 6.27 -33.92 2.50
N LEU A 953 5.33 -34.83 2.76
CA LEU A 953 4.11 -34.94 1.94
C LEU A 953 3.27 -33.65 1.95
N LYS A 954 3.13 -33.04 3.12
CA LYS A 954 2.43 -31.76 3.25
C LYS A 954 3.10 -30.64 2.45
N LYS A 955 4.43 -30.51 2.57
CA LYS A 955 5.20 -29.53 1.78
C LYS A 955 5.06 -29.76 0.27
N GLN A 956 5.16 -31.03 -0.18
CA GLN A 956 4.96 -31.35 -1.59
C GLN A 956 3.55 -31.03 -2.09
N GLN A 957 2.52 -31.27 -1.28
CA GLN A 957 1.15 -30.91 -1.64
C GLN A 957 0.95 -29.39 -1.70
N GLU A 958 1.56 -28.65 -0.77
CA GLU A 958 1.54 -27.18 -0.76
C GLU A 958 2.29 -26.57 -1.97
N GLU A 959 3.46 -27.13 -2.33
CA GLU A 959 4.22 -26.72 -3.51
C GLU A 959 3.45 -26.95 -4.81
N VAL A 960 2.83 -28.13 -4.95
CA VAL A 960 1.99 -28.45 -6.13
C VAL A 960 0.72 -27.61 -6.14
N GLY A 961 0.12 -27.32 -4.97
CA GLY A 961 -1.07 -26.49 -4.84
C GLY A 961 -0.82 -25.01 -5.20
N ASN A 962 0.37 -24.51 -4.87
CA ASN A 962 0.77 -23.12 -5.10
C ASN A 962 1.39 -22.89 -6.48
N ASN A 963 1.63 -23.93 -7.27
CA ASN A 963 2.21 -23.80 -8.61
C ASN A 963 1.15 -23.41 -9.64
N ASN A 964 1.01 -22.11 -9.87
CA ASN A 964 0.06 -21.52 -10.79
C ASN A 964 0.30 -21.94 -12.27
N ASP A 965 1.54 -22.15 -12.64
CA ASP A 965 1.88 -22.53 -14.04
C ASP A 965 1.48 -23.97 -14.32
N LEU A 966 1.68 -24.86 -13.36
CA LEU A 966 1.23 -26.26 -13.46
C LEU A 966 -0.31 -26.32 -13.47
N PHE A 967 -0.99 -25.46 -12.74
CA PHE A 967 -2.44 -25.33 -12.76
C PHE A 967 -2.95 -24.86 -14.13
N LYS A 968 -2.37 -23.81 -14.69
CA LYS A 968 -2.73 -23.29 -16.02
C LYS A 968 -2.49 -24.33 -17.10
N ALA A 969 -1.30 -24.95 -17.14
CA ALA A 969 -0.96 -25.98 -18.11
C ALA A 969 -1.91 -27.20 -18.05
N SER A 970 -2.26 -27.63 -16.83
CA SER A 970 -3.21 -28.72 -16.66
C SER A 970 -4.65 -28.34 -17.04
N LEU A 971 -5.02 -27.07 -16.89
CA LEU A 971 -6.33 -26.54 -17.26
C LEU A 971 -6.47 -26.37 -18.77
N GLU A 972 -5.40 -26.01 -19.46
CA GLU A 972 -5.34 -25.89 -20.92
C GLU A 972 -5.28 -27.26 -21.61
N GLY A 973 -4.57 -28.23 -21.05
CA GLY A 973 -4.39 -29.57 -21.62
C GLY A 973 -5.55 -30.54 -21.37
N SER A 974 -6.54 -30.20 -20.54
CA SER A 974 -7.62 -31.12 -20.17
C SER A 974 -8.95 -30.76 -20.81
N SER A 975 -9.66 -31.82 -21.28
CA SER A 975 -11.04 -31.70 -21.76
C SER A 975 -12.05 -31.39 -20.64
N ASP A 976 -11.74 -31.74 -19.39
CA ASP A 976 -12.58 -31.52 -18.22
C ASP A 976 -11.91 -30.54 -17.23
N ARG A 977 -12.13 -29.28 -17.48
CA ARG A 977 -11.59 -28.16 -16.65
C ARG A 977 -12.09 -28.20 -15.20
N PHE A 978 -13.32 -28.67 -14.98
CA PHE A 978 -13.91 -28.77 -13.65
C PHE A 978 -13.18 -29.83 -12.79
N LYS A 979 -12.84 -30.96 -13.36
CA LYS A 979 -12.11 -32.04 -12.67
C LYS A 979 -10.70 -31.59 -12.26
N VAL A 980 -10.03 -30.80 -13.10
CA VAL A 980 -8.71 -30.22 -12.78
C VAL A 980 -8.83 -29.22 -11.66
N MET A 981 -9.80 -28.29 -11.73
CA MET A 981 -10.06 -27.33 -10.64
C MET A 981 -10.33 -28.02 -9.30
N MET A 982 -11.19 -29.03 -9.28
CA MET A 982 -11.50 -29.80 -8.07
C MET A 982 -10.28 -30.56 -7.54
N GLY A 983 -9.42 -31.06 -8.42
CA GLY A 983 -8.18 -31.74 -8.03
C GLY A 983 -7.18 -30.79 -7.34
N PHE A 984 -7.04 -29.56 -7.82
CA PHE A 984 -6.17 -28.55 -7.20
C PHE A 984 -6.76 -28.00 -5.90
N LEU A 985 -8.07 -27.75 -5.85
CA LEU A 985 -8.75 -27.37 -4.60
C LEU A 985 -8.61 -28.44 -3.52
N GLY A 986 -8.71 -29.74 -3.90
CA GLY A 986 -8.50 -30.86 -2.98
C GLY A 986 -7.07 -30.97 -2.44
N ARG A 987 -6.08 -30.38 -3.12
CA ARG A 987 -4.68 -30.31 -2.69
C ARG A 987 -4.36 -29.05 -1.88
N GLY A 988 -5.36 -28.20 -1.62
CA GLY A 988 -5.21 -26.99 -0.81
C GLY A 988 -4.88 -25.72 -1.61
N ALA A 989 -4.91 -25.78 -2.95
CA ALA A 989 -4.85 -24.56 -3.76
C ALA A 989 -6.09 -23.69 -3.48
N MET A 990 -5.91 -22.40 -3.33
CA MET A 990 -6.97 -21.44 -2.99
C MET A 990 -7.61 -21.66 -1.61
N GLN A 991 -6.87 -22.15 -0.64
CA GLN A 991 -7.34 -22.06 0.74
C GLN A 991 -7.49 -20.57 1.09
N PRO A 992 -8.60 -20.15 1.70
CA PRO A 992 -8.72 -18.78 2.16
C PRO A 992 -7.59 -18.52 3.14
N THR A 993 -6.68 -17.64 2.80
CA THR A 993 -5.71 -17.10 3.75
C THR A 993 -6.56 -16.51 4.87
N SER A 994 -6.50 -17.13 6.06
CA SER A 994 -7.08 -16.53 7.24
C SER A 994 -6.38 -15.18 7.40
N ILE A 995 -7.16 -14.10 7.28
CA ILE A 995 -6.68 -12.77 7.62
C ILE A 995 -6.49 -12.82 9.14
N VAL A 996 -5.26 -13.03 9.56
CA VAL A 996 -4.87 -12.87 10.96
C VAL A 996 -4.91 -11.37 11.20
N TYR A 997 -5.94 -10.90 11.88
CA TYR A 997 -5.92 -9.57 12.45
C TYR A 997 -4.82 -9.59 13.51
N GLU A 998 -3.70 -8.93 13.27
CA GLU A 998 -2.76 -8.57 14.32
C GLU A 998 -3.49 -7.67 15.31
N GLY A 999 -3.95 -8.23 16.41
CA GLY A 999 -4.71 -7.50 17.42
C GLY A 999 -5.53 -8.36 18.39
N SER A 1000 -5.64 -9.65 18.17
CA SER A 1000 -6.20 -10.56 19.18
C SER A 1000 -5.06 -11.19 19.98
N GLU A 1001 -4.72 -10.57 21.09
CA GLU A 1001 -3.98 -11.26 22.14
C GLU A 1001 -4.73 -12.56 22.52
N PRO A 1002 -4.02 -13.68 22.68
CA PRO A 1002 -4.64 -14.87 23.20
C PRO A 1002 -5.10 -14.55 24.64
N THR A 1003 -6.41 -14.47 24.85
CA THR A 1003 -6.98 -14.51 26.19
C THR A 1003 -6.53 -15.82 26.82
N THR A 1004 -5.52 -15.74 27.67
CA THR A 1004 -5.22 -16.76 28.66
C THR A 1004 -6.43 -16.79 29.61
N THR A 1005 -7.31 -17.73 29.40
CA THR A 1005 -8.21 -18.19 30.44
C THR A 1005 -7.51 -19.30 31.19
N ASP A 1006 -7.45 -19.17 32.53
CA ASP A 1006 -6.95 -20.07 33.53
C ASP A 1006 -7.23 -21.57 33.32
#